data_c9e60a118c2d8a3e868fe1c3997ef370
#
_entry.id   c9e60a118c2d8a3e868fe1c3997ef370
#
_cell.length_a   1.000
_cell.length_b   1.000
_cell.length_c   1.000
_cell.angle_alpha   90.00
_cell.angle_beta   90.00
_cell.angle_gamma   90.00
#
_symmetry.space_group_name_H-M   'P 1'
#
loop_
_entity.id
_entity.type
_entity.pdbx_description
1 polymer ?
#
loop_
_entity_poly.entity_id
_entity_poly.type
_entity_poly.pdbx_seq_one_letter_code
_entity_poly.pdbx_strand_id
1 'polypeptide(L)'
;RMMLSVVIGVASLIEDRGLKAFPWGEGVSWHCHLAGASGTNALWGGKGTVMNVLHTRWRALVLALLLAVSLAVPAAAAETETAAEDLQTLADTAASYAAQYGGAQSLQYALWQDGEIVLTGQTGTFSRSENRLMTGDELYGIGSVSKIYTTVAVMQLAEDGKVSLDAPVTQYLPDFKMADERYKDITVRMLLNHSSGILGTGLSDAMLFGEASTRAHDTLLEKLSTQRLAADPGAFSVYCNDGFSLAELVVEAITDMDFMDYVDEHILAPLDLDRTFAPGGDFDANDLAPIYRGTDPRALPQDALNAIGAGGIYATASDLASFGGALTGTELLRQSSLDAMAYPEYGRGLWPESGEPDSLAYGLGWDNMEWYPFCQSDIQALVKGGDTLYYHAGLVVLPEYDMAAAVVSSGGVSTYDQLAANQILIAALAEECVTVDQTVKALPAAESAAMPAEQLENAGYYGSTSAQYQVDIQADGTLTMSYLNYPTSIPAQTFTYCSDGSFRDSTGLSYISFVKERNGQTYLYQQAVSPLPGLGALPIANYAAVKLPENDLSPEVAAAWDSIATLGILPMNEPYNSQTFLALADAAAVAEVPETIPGYIGAARIADETTARSEIQVPGVGSRDGVDYQLEERDGVLWINAKGSLYMDAAAAPTLFTGSGASYTTIQEDGYARWYQVGDAAGKTMTVQVPENSGFWVYDGNGQVTASSVLWGDTTVTLPEDGTIVFAGDPGARFHLRFQG
;
A
#
# COMPACT_ATOMS: atom_id res chain seq x y z
N ARG A 1 -8.69 9.85 -8.63
CA ARG A 1 -8.51 11.32 -8.47
C ARG A 1 -7.10 11.67 -8.00
N MET A 2 -6.48 10.90 -7.12
CA MET A 2 -5.09 11.18 -6.69
C MET A 2 -4.09 11.03 -7.85
N MET A 3 -4.22 10.03 -8.71
CA MET A 3 -3.45 9.95 -9.97
C MET A 3 -3.87 11.00 -11.01
N LEU A 4 -5.17 11.27 -11.14
CA LEU A 4 -5.64 12.34 -12.01
C LEU A 4 -5.22 13.72 -11.46
N SER A 5 -5.10 13.89 -10.15
CA SER A 5 -4.57 15.12 -9.54
C SER A 5 -3.07 15.30 -9.76
N VAL A 6 -2.28 14.22 -9.84
CA VAL A 6 -0.86 14.31 -10.21
C VAL A 6 -0.72 14.69 -11.69
N VAL A 7 -1.52 14.10 -12.57
CA VAL A 7 -1.51 14.43 -14.01
C VAL A 7 -2.12 15.83 -14.26
N ILE A 8 -3.20 16.20 -13.59
CA ILE A 8 -3.84 17.52 -13.68
C ILE A 8 -3.02 18.58 -12.92
N GLY A 9 -2.38 18.22 -11.80
CA GLY A 9 -1.49 19.11 -11.05
C GLY A 9 -0.26 19.51 -11.85
N VAL A 10 0.34 18.59 -12.60
CA VAL A 10 1.45 18.89 -13.52
C VAL A 10 0.97 19.72 -14.70
N ALA A 11 -0.20 19.46 -15.25
CA ALA A 11 -0.77 20.26 -16.34
C ALA A 11 -1.14 21.69 -15.88
N SER A 12 -1.73 21.85 -14.67
CA SER A 12 -2.08 23.19 -14.15
C SER A 12 -0.87 24.00 -13.67
N LEU A 13 0.20 23.36 -13.20
CA LEU A 13 1.47 24.02 -12.87
C LEU A 13 2.22 24.54 -14.12
N ILE A 14 2.00 23.92 -15.27
CA ILE A 14 2.52 24.41 -16.55
C ILE A 14 1.75 25.66 -17.03
N GLU A 15 0.46 25.75 -16.80
CA GLU A 15 -0.38 26.91 -17.15
C GLU A 15 -0.18 28.12 -16.22
N ASP A 16 0.02 27.91 -14.91
CA ASP A 16 0.03 28.99 -13.93
C ASP A 16 1.38 29.72 -13.78
N ARG A 17 2.49 29.16 -14.28
CA ARG A 17 3.84 29.77 -14.18
C ARG A 17 4.36 30.44 -15.44
N GLY A 18 3.56 30.69 -16.46
CA GLY A 18 3.89 31.58 -17.57
C GLY A 18 5.10 31.13 -18.40
N LEU A 19 5.44 29.87 -18.44
CA LEU A 19 6.47 29.31 -19.32
C LEU A 19 5.94 29.27 -20.76
N LYS A 20 6.45 30.15 -21.59
CA LYS A 20 6.07 30.26 -23.01
C LYS A 20 6.37 28.94 -23.73
N ALA A 21 5.32 28.26 -24.12
CA ALA A 21 5.40 27.12 -25.02
C ALA A 21 5.99 27.50 -26.37
N PHE A 22 6.94 26.73 -26.87
CA PHE A 22 7.40 26.78 -28.24
C PHE A 22 6.28 26.32 -29.18
N PRO A 23 6.15 26.90 -30.39
CA PRO A 23 4.99 26.68 -31.23
C PRO A 23 5.03 25.29 -31.87
N TRP A 24 4.06 24.45 -31.59
CA TRP A 24 3.70 23.28 -32.38
C TRP A 24 2.64 23.69 -33.38
N GLY A 25 2.86 23.25 -34.62
CA GLY A 25 2.04 23.58 -35.76
C GLY A 25 0.58 23.17 -35.64
N GLU A 26 -0.23 23.91 -36.36
CA GLU A 26 -1.69 23.92 -36.40
C GLU A 26 -2.36 22.54 -36.58
N GLY A 27 -3.41 22.33 -35.81
CA GLY A 27 -4.58 21.61 -36.28
C GLY A 27 -5.02 20.38 -35.49
N VAL A 28 -5.60 20.56 -34.30
CA VAL A 28 -6.79 19.79 -33.87
C VAL A 28 -7.56 20.59 -32.83
N SER A 29 -8.76 21.06 -33.17
CA SER A 29 -9.68 21.71 -32.26
C SER A 29 -10.52 20.65 -31.53
N TRP A 30 -10.45 20.59 -30.23
CA TRP A 30 -11.36 19.80 -29.40
C TRP A 30 -12.56 20.63 -29.01
N HIS A 31 -13.72 20.30 -29.55
CA HIS A 31 -15.00 20.85 -29.11
C HIS A 31 -15.59 19.94 -28.04
N CYS A 32 -15.65 20.43 -26.81
CA CYS A 32 -16.50 19.82 -25.77
C CYS A 32 -17.97 20.06 -26.11
N HIS A 33 -18.68 19.03 -26.52
CA HIS A 33 -20.13 19.02 -26.52
C HIS A 33 -20.63 18.44 -25.20
N LEU A 34 -21.10 19.34 -24.33
CA LEU A 34 -21.99 18.97 -23.22
C LEU A 34 -23.37 18.62 -23.82
N ALA A 35 -23.64 17.33 -23.98
CA ALA A 35 -24.98 16.84 -24.22
C ALA A 35 -25.59 16.37 -22.89
N GLY A 36 -26.55 17.11 -22.39
CA GLY A 36 -27.38 16.70 -21.25
C GLY A 36 -28.22 15.47 -21.62
N ALA A 37 -28.13 14.44 -20.80
CA ALA A 37 -29.05 13.33 -20.76
C ALA A 37 -29.56 13.18 -19.33
N SER A 38 -30.80 13.60 -19.11
CA SER A 38 -31.59 13.23 -17.96
C SER A 38 -31.94 11.75 -18.06
N GLY A 39 -31.53 10.95 -17.10
CA GLY A 39 -31.87 9.53 -17.01
C GLY A 39 -31.57 9.00 -15.60
N THR A 40 -32.62 8.81 -14.87
CA THR A 40 -32.70 8.22 -13.53
C THR A 40 -32.15 6.80 -13.48
N ASN A 41 -31.50 6.46 -12.36
CA ASN A 41 -30.98 5.17 -11.88
C ASN A 41 -29.56 4.80 -12.29
N ALA A 42 -28.59 5.35 -11.58
CA ALA A 42 -27.24 4.80 -11.50
C ALA A 42 -26.62 5.08 -10.13
N LEU A 43 -27.25 4.63 -9.07
CA LEU A 43 -26.64 4.47 -7.76
C LEU A 43 -25.96 3.09 -7.75
N TRP A 44 -24.65 3.06 -7.70
CA TRP A 44 -23.85 1.83 -7.53
C TRP A 44 -23.75 0.86 -8.73
N GLY A 45 -24.08 1.27 -9.92
CA GLY A 45 -24.00 0.45 -11.13
C GLY A 45 -22.61 0.38 -11.78
N GLY A 46 -21.55 0.13 -11.03
CA GLY A 46 -20.21 -0.08 -11.59
C GLY A 46 -19.77 -1.53 -11.42
N LYS A 47 -19.66 -2.28 -12.52
CA LYS A 47 -19.24 -3.69 -12.55
C LYS A 47 -17.95 -3.92 -11.79
N GLY A 48 -17.97 -4.73 -10.71
CA GLY A 48 -16.77 -5.25 -10.04
C GLY A 48 -15.90 -4.27 -9.24
N THR A 49 -16.32 -3.01 -9.08
CA THR A 49 -15.46 -1.92 -8.61
C THR A 49 -15.15 -1.98 -7.10
N VAL A 50 -16.06 -2.42 -6.27
CA VAL A 50 -15.92 -2.30 -4.81
C VAL A 50 -15.01 -3.38 -4.21
N MET A 51 -15.00 -4.58 -4.77
CA MET A 51 -14.09 -5.63 -4.29
C MET A 51 -12.61 -5.37 -4.63
N ASN A 52 -12.36 -4.54 -5.65
CA ASN A 52 -11.01 -4.09 -5.99
C ASN A 52 -10.49 -2.93 -5.14
N VAL A 53 -11.33 -2.27 -4.36
CA VAL A 53 -11.04 -0.97 -3.73
C VAL A 53 -10.25 -1.05 -2.46
N LEU A 54 -10.51 -2.02 -1.59
CA LEU A 54 -9.68 -2.28 -0.41
C LEU A 54 -8.23 -2.62 -0.80
N HIS A 55 -8.06 -3.19 -2.00
CA HIS A 55 -6.75 -3.45 -2.60
C HIS A 55 -6.23 -2.32 -3.49
N THR A 56 -7.07 -1.37 -3.92
CA THR A 56 -6.72 -0.38 -4.96
C THR A 56 -5.77 0.71 -4.45
N ARG A 57 -5.77 1.06 -3.17
CA ARG A 57 -4.82 2.06 -2.63
C ARG A 57 -3.40 1.51 -2.51
N TRP A 58 -3.25 0.26 -2.10
CA TRP A 58 -1.97 -0.45 -2.18
C TRP A 58 -1.56 -0.71 -3.65
N ARG A 59 -2.53 -0.93 -4.53
CA ARG A 59 -2.35 -1.06 -5.98
C ARG A 59 -1.91 0.25 -6.64
N ALA A 60 -2.39 1.41 -6.17
CA ALA A 60 -1.99 2.71 -6.69
C ALA A 60 -0.50 3.01 -6.41
N LEU A 61 0.06 2.52 -5.30
CA LEU A 61 1.48 2.64 -4.98
C LEU A 61 2.36 1.83 -5.95
N VAL A 62 1.97 0.60 -6.26
CA VAL A 62 2.68 -0.24 -7.25
C VAL A 62 2.52 0.33 -8.66
N LEU A 63 1.38 0.95 -8.98
CA LEU A 63 1.14 1.55 -10.28
C LEU A 63 1.80 2.92 -10.46
N ALA A 64 1.97 3.70 -9.39
CA ALA A 64 2.79 4.92 -9.46
C ALA A 64 4.23 4.58 -9.87
N LEU A 65 4.74 3.44 -9.42
CA LEU A 65 6.00 2.88 -9.89
C LEU A 65 5.95 2.48 -11.38
N LEU A 66 4.87 1.83 -11.84
CA LEU A 66 4.76 1.35 -13.22
C LEU A 66 4.42 2.46 -14.23
N LEU A 67 3.66 3.50 -13.84
CA LEU A 67 3.28 4.63 -14.69
C LEU A 67 4.35 5.74 -14.75
N ALA A 68 5.23 5.85 -13.76
CA ALA A 68 6.38 6.76 -13.83
C ALA A 68 7.31 6.44 -15.02
N VAL A 69 7.30 5.19 -15.51
CA VAL A 69 8.07 4.76 -16.69
C VAL A 69 7.59 5.40 -18.00
N SER A 70 6.33 5.86 -18.08
CA SER A 70 5.76 6.35 -19.35
C SER A 70 5.85 7.86 -19.58
N LEU A 71 6.35 8.67 -18.63
CA LEU A 71 6.42 10.13 -18.73
C LEU A 71 7.86 10.67 -18.68
N ALA A 72 8.78 10.04 -19.41
CA ALA A 72 10.14 10.58 -19.54
C ALA A 72 10.14 11.90 -20.32
N VAL A 73 10.32 13.01 -19.58
CA VAL A 73 10.74 14.29 -20.17
C VAL A 73 12.26 14.21 -20.37
N PRO A 74 12.81 14.49 -21.57
CA PRO A 74 14.25 14.46 -21.75
C PRO A 74 14.91 15.54 -20.88
N ALA A 75 15.70 15.13 -19.92
CA ALA A 75 16.54 16.03 -19.12
C ALA A 75 17.68 16.53 -20.00
N ALA A 76 17.64 17.79 -20.38
CA ALA A 76 18.82 18.46 -20.94
C ALA A 76 19.75 18.81 -19.76
N ALA A 77 20.84 18.09 -19.67
CA ALA A 77 21.92 18.42 -18.72
C ALA A 77 22.51 19.80 -19.08
N ALA A 78 22.31 20.76 -18.22
CA ALA A 78 23.06 22.01 -18.23
C ALA A 78 24.18 21.89 -17.18
N GLU A 79 25.40 21.64 -17.63
CA GLU A 79 26.59 21.80 -16.79
C GLU A 79 26.77 23.29 -16.49
N THR A 80 26.40 23.70 -15.30
CA THR A 80 26.88 24.95 -14.69
C THR A 80 27.77 24.57 -13.52
N GLU A 81 29.06 24.99 -13.54
CA GLU A 81 29.91 24.99 -12.37
C GLU A 81 29.23 25.86 -11.30
N THR A 82 28.50 25.22 -10.39
CA THR A 82 28.00 25.85 -9.16
C THR A 82 29.01 25.58 -8.04
N ALA A 83 29.19 26.58 -7.17
CA ALA A 83 29.86 26.38 -5.87
C ALA A 83 29.24 25.17 -5.18
N ALA A 84 30.04 24.32 -4.52
CA ALA A 84 29.54 23.17 -3.77
C ALA A 84 28.42 23.66 -2.84
N GLU A 85 27.22 23.13 -3.03
CA GLU A 85 26.08 23.38 -2.12
C GLU A 85 26.38 22.63 -0.82
N ASP A 86 26.03 23.22 0.32
CA ASP A 86 26.20 22.58 1.62
C ASP A 86 25.20 21.42 1.81
N LEU A 87 25.53 20.50 2.72
CA LEU A 87 24.72 19.32 3.00
C LEU A 87 23.26 19.67 3.36
N GLN A 88 23.05 20.74 4.15
CA GLN A 88 21.70 21.20 4.51
C GLN A 88 20.89 21.61 3.27
N THR A 89 21.47 22.38 2.36
CA THR A 89 20.80 22.82 1.13
C THR A 89 20.41 21.64 0.23
N LEU A 90 21.30 20.65 0.11
CA LEU A 90 21.04 19.44 -0.67
C LEU A 90 19.91 18.61 -0.04
N ALA A 91 19.92 18.44 1.28
CA ALA A 91 18.88 17.72 2.01
C ALA A 91 17.51 18.42 1.92
N ASP A 92 17.45 19.74 2.11
CA ASP A 92 16.23 20.52 1.96
C ASP A 92 15.66 20.43 0.53
N THR A 93 16.56 20.41 -0.46
CA THR A 93 16.18 20.27 -1.87
C THR A 93 15.56 18.88 -2.13
N ALA A 94 16.19 17.81 -1.65
CA ALA A 94 15.68 16.45 -1.79
C ALA A 94 14.32 16.28 -1.09
N ALA A 95 14.19 16.77 0.14
CA ALA A 95 12.94 16.78 0.89
C ALA A 95 11.82 17.54 0.16
N SER A 96 12.15 18.68 -0.45
CA SER A 96 11.19 19.47 -1.24
C SER A 96 10.72 18.73 -2.48
N TYR A 97 11.60 18.02 -3.18
CA TYR A 97 11.22 17.18 -4.32
C TYR A 97 10.34 16.00 -3.88
N ALA A 98 10.69 15.30 -2.78
CA ALA A 98 9.89 14.21 -2.26
C ALA A 98 8.48 14.68 -1.87
N ALA A 99 8.37 15.79 -1.17
CA ALA A 99 7.09 16.40 -0.82
C ALA A 99 6.29 16.81 -2.05
N GLN A 100 6.93 17.39 -3.06
CA GLN A 100 6.27 17.81 -4.30
C GLN A 100 5.77 16.63 -5.12
N TYR A 101 6.60 15.59 -5.31
CA TYR A 101 6.21 14.40 -6.10
C TYR A 101 5.20 13.54 -5.37
N GLY A 102 5.37 13.35 -4.05
CA GLY A 102 4.44 12.60 -3.20
C GLY A 102 3.14 13.32 -2.88
N GLY A 103 3.14 14.66 -2.99
CA GLY A 103 2.00 15.48 -2.56
C GLY A 103 1.89 15.60 -1.05
N ALA A 104 3.01 15.50 -0.31
CA ALA A 104 3.02 15.58 1.13
C ALA A 104 2.53 16.93 1.66
N GLN A 105 1.71 16.90 2.72
CA GLN A 105 1.29 18.06 3.48
C GLN A 105 2.45 18.61 4.33
N SER A 106 3.15 17.70 4.98
CA SER A 106 4.35 17.94 5.79
C SER A 106 5.31 16.76 5.65
N LEU A 107 6.61 17.06 5.73
CA LEU A 107 7.68 16.08 5.68
C LEU A 107 8.81 16.53 6.61
N GLN A 108 9.39 15.59 7.35
CA GLN A 108 10.59 15.78 8.16
C GLN A 108 11.66 14.77 7.75
N TYR A 109 12.93 15.14 7.97
CA TYR A 109 14.06 14.26 7.76
C TYR A 109 15.11 14.44 8.84
N ALA A 110 15.92 13.41 9.05
CA ALA A 110 17.09 13.41 9.89
C ALA A 110 18.20 12.55 9.30
N LEU A 111 19.44 12.94 9.55
CA LEU A 111 20.65 12.17 9.29
C LEU A 111 21.37 11.91 10.62
N TRP A 112 21.57 10.63 10.90
CA TRP A 112 22.43 10.15 11.97
C TRP A 112 23.77 9.75 11.38
N GLN A 113 24.88 10.13 12.03
CA GLN A 113 26.24 9.81 11.63
C GLN A 113 27.16 9.79 12.85
N ASP A 114 28.03 8.79 12.95
CA ASP A 114 29.07 8.68 13.96
C ASP A 114 28.56 8.83 15.42
N GLY A 115 27.37 8.32 15.73
CA GLY A 115 26.82 8.29 17.09
C GLY A 115 25.86 9.45 17.43
N GLU A 116 25.56 10.38 16.51
CA GLU A 116 24.67 11.51 16.78
C GLU A 116 23.84 11.94 15.57
N ILE A 117 22.77 12.67 15.82
CA ILE A 117 22.01 13.35 14.76
C ILE A 117 22.78 14.59 14.33
N VAL A 118 23.31 14.57 13.11
CA VAL A 118 24.12 15.67 12.55
C VAL A 118 23.32 16.65 11.71
N LEU A 119 22.13 16.22 11.22
CA LEU A 119 21.31 17.05 10.36
C LEU A 119 19.84 16.76 10.58
N THR A 120 19.01 17.79 10.64
CA THR A 120 17.54 17.69 10.61
C THR A 120 16.96 18.79 9.74
N GLY A 121 15.78 18.53 9.21
CA GLY A 121 15.02 19.56 8.48
C GLY A 121 13.59 19.14 8.19
N GLN A 122 12.86 20.07 7.58
CA GLN A 122 11.44 19.89 7.33
C GLN A 122 10.97 20.71 6.14
N THR A 123 9.90 20.26 5.50
CA THR A 123 9.25 21.02 4.42
C THR A 123 7.72 20.84 4.46
N GLY A 124 7.00 21.74 3.82
CA GLY A 124 5.54 21.75 3.83
C GLY A 124 4.96 22.60 4.96
N THR A 125 3.75 22.26 5.40
CA THR A 125 3.04 22.99 6.47
C THR A 125 2.45 22.02 7.46
N PHE A 126 2.53 22.34 8.76
CA PHE A 126 1.96 21.52 9.80
C PHE A 126 0.44 21.36 9.61
N SER A 127 -0.29 22.43 9.48
CA SER A 127 -1.75 22.43 9.41
C SER A 127 -2.26 23.34 8.28
N ARG A 128 -3.39 22.95 7.67
CA ARG A 128 -4.12 23.76 6.67
C ARG A 128 -4.96 24.87 7.28
N SER A 129 -5.28 24.77 8.56
CA SER A 129 -6.14 25.71 9.28
C SER A 129 -5.39 26.55 10.32
N GLU A 130 -4.23 26.12 10.77
CA GLU A 130 -3.45 26.77 11.82
C GLU A 130 -2.14 27.30 11.26
N ASN A 131 -1.77 28.52 11.65
CA ASN A 131 -0.48 29.10 11.29
C ASN A 131 0.61 28.67 12.31
N ARG A 132 0.77 27.35 12.48
CA ARG A 132 1.79 26.74 13.33
C ARG A 132 2.98 26.33 12.45
N LEU A 133 4.17 26.66 12.89
CA LEU A 133 5.41 26.16 12.28
C LEU A 133 5.66 24.72 12.74
N MET A 134 6.28 23.94 11.88
CA MET A 134 6.82 22.64 12.26
C MET A 134 8.04 22.83 13.16
N THR A 135 8.22 21.93 14.13
CA THR A 135 9.29 22.01 15.14
C THR A 135 10.37 20.95 14.96
N GLY A 136 10.08 19.88 14.25
CA GLY A 136 10.93 18.69 14.17
C GLY A 136 10.57 17.60 15.19
N ASP A 137 9.67 17.91 16.15
CA ASP A 137 9.23 16.99 17.20
C ASP A 137 7.88 16.32 16.86
N GLU A 138 7.31 16.62 15.70
CA GLU A 138 6.05 16.02 15.26
C GLU A 138 6.21 14.53 15.00
N LEU A 139 5.20 13.76 15.44
CA LEU A 139 5.12 12.33 15.25
C LEU A 139 4.43 12.00 13.93
N TYR A 140 4.91 10.96 13.30
CA TYR A 140 4.33 10.37 12.08
C TYR A 140 4.22 8.85 12.25
N GLY A 141 3.18 8.24 11.69
CA GLY A 141 3.13 6.79 11.56
C GLY A 141 4.24 6.32 10.62
N ILE A 142 5.15 5.50 11.10
CA ILE A 142 6.27 4.99 10.27
C ILE A 142 5.88 3.76 9.45
N GLY A 143 4.62 3.33 9.55
CA GLY A 143 4.13 2.19 8.78
C GLY A 143 5.05 0.98 8.89
N SER A 144 5.30 0.34 7.78
CA SER A 144 6.08 -0.91 7.73
C SER A 144 7.54 -0.79 8.18
N VAL A 145 8.08 0.41 8.47
CA VAL A 145 9.39 0.51 9.12
C VAL A 145 9.34 -0.10 10.52
N SER A 146 8.17 -0.17 11.16
CA SER A 146 7.93 -0.93 12.41
C SER A 146 8.42 -2.38 12.36
N LYS A 147 8.45 -2.99 11.19
CA LYS A 147 8.95 -4.38 11.00
C LYS A 147 10.41 -4.55 11.39
N ILE A 148 11.21 -3.48 11.31
CA ILE A 148 12.61 -3.54 11.73
C ILE A 148 12.70 -3.68 13.25
N TYR A 149 11.86 -2.95 14.01
CA TYR A 149 11.76 -3.11 15.47
C TYR A 149 11.36 -4.55 15.84
N THR A 150 10.37 -5.12 15.14
CA THR A 150 9.96 -6.52 15.35
C THR A 150 11.09 -7.50 15.03
N THR A 151 11.83 -7.25 13.95
CA THR A 151 12.96 -8.10 13.59
C THR A 151 14.06 -8.02 14.63
N VAL A 152 14.39 -6.83 15.12
CA VAL A 152 15.38 -6.63 16.20
C VAL A 152 14.94 -7.38 17.47
N ALA A 153 13.68 -7.25 17.88
CA ALA A 153 13.15 -7.97 19.05
C ALA A 153 13.29 -9.50 18.91
N VAL A 154 12.91 -10.07 17.75
CA VAL A 154 13.08 -11.51 17.48
C VAL A 154 14.57 -11.90 17.46
N MET A 155 15.45 -11.07 16.89
CA MET A 155 16.89 -11.33 16.83
C MET A 155 17.54 -11.27 18.20
N GLN A 156 17.15 -10.36 19.09
CA GLN A 156 17.58 -10.33 20.49
C GLN A 156 17.19 -11.62 21.22
N LEU A 157 15.96 -12.10 21.04
CA LEU A 157 15.51 -13.38 21.60
C LEU A 157 16.25 -14.58 20.99
N ALA A 158 16.67 -14.49 19.73
CA ALA A 158 17.50 -15.51 19.09
C ALA A 158 18.93 -15.52 19.65
N GLU A 159 19.52 -14.36 19.93
CA GLU A 159 20.83 -14.24 20.59
C GLU A 159 20.84 -14.81 22.02
N ASP A 160 19.72 -14.68 22.72
CA ASP A 160 19.47 -15.25 24.05
C ASP A 160 19.21 -16.76 23.98
N GLY A 161 19.07 -17.36 22.79
CA GLY A 161 18.71 -18.76 22.61
C GLY A 161 17.28 -19.11 22.96
N LYS A 162 16.40 -18.10 23.13
CA LYS A 162 14.97 -18.26 23.41
C LYS A 162 14.17 -18.58 22.15
N VAL A 163 14.62 -18.09 21.00
CA VAL A 163 14.06 -18.34 19.66
C VAL A 163 15.10 -18.99 18.76
N SER A 164 14.67 -19.91 17.91
CA SER A 164 15.41 -20.35 16.73
C SER A 164 14.70 -19.87 15.48
N LEU A 165 15.38 -19.14 14.63
CA LEU A 165 14.79 -18.66 13.38
C LEU A 165 14.25 -19.80 12.50
N ASP A 166 14.88 -20.95 12.52
CA ASP A 166 14.53 -22.11 11.69
C ASP A 166 13.59 -23.10 12.40
N ALA A 167 13.11 -22.78 13.62
CA ALA A 167 12.08 -23.55 14.29
C ALA A 167 10.68 -23.18 13.77
N PRO A 168 9.73 -24.15 13.73
CA PRO A 168 8.35 -23.88 13.39
C PRO A 168 7.71 -22.88 14.37
N VAL A 169 6.89 -21.96 13.83
CA VAL A 169 6.12 -20.98 14.64
C VAL A 169 5.25 -21.68 15.68
N THR A 170 4.70 -22.85 15.37
CA THR A 170 3.90 -23.66 16.30
C THR A 170 4.63 -24.11 17.55
N GLN A 171 5.96 -24.04 17.58
CA GLN A 171 6.76 -24.29 18.80
C GLN A 171 6.57 -23.20 19.85
N TYR A 172 6.38 -21.96 19.40
CA TYR A 172 6.23 -20.77 20.25
C TYR A 172 4.76 -20.36 20.42
N LEU A 173 3.94 -20.59 19.40
CA LEU A 173 2.51 -20.33 19.37
C LEU A 173 1.74 -21.64 19.17
N PRO A 174 1.49 -22.43 20.23
CA PRO A 174 0.85 -23.75 20.13
C PRO A 174 -0.62 -23.67 19.66
N ASP A 175 -1.27 -22.53 19.82
CA ASP A 175 -2.64 -22.29 19.36
C ASP A 175 -2.71 -21.80 17.90
N PHE A 176 -1.59 -21.49 17.28
CA PHE A 176 -1.53 -21.14 15.87
C PHE A 176 -1.89 -22.34 14.98
N LYS A 177 -2.89 -22.16 14.15
CA LYS A 177 -3.36 -23.14 13.14
C LYS A 177 -3.98 -22.41 11.95
N MET A 178 -3.97 -23.09 10.82
CA MET A 178 -4.64 -22.66 9.59
C MET A 178 -5.47 -23.82 9.02
N ALA A 179 -6.35 -23.51 8.08
CA ALA A 179 -7.12 -24.54 7.35
C ALA A 179 -6.23 -25.42 6.44
N ASP A 180 -5.00 -25.05 6.21
CA ASP A 180 -4.01 -25.72 5.38
C ASP A 180 -2.89 -26.30 6.27
N GLU A 181 -2.76 -27.61 6.33
CA GLU A 181 -1.83 -28.33 7.21
C GLU A 181 -0.35 -27.95 7.02
N ARG A 182 0.03 -27.37 5.87
CA ARG A 182 1.39 -26.87 5.61
C ARG A 182 1.81 -25.73 6.55
N TYR A 183 0.88 -25.11 7.28
CA TYR A 183 1.21 -24.07 8.27
C TYR A 183 2.23 -24.54 9.32
N LYS A 184 2.31 -25.87 9.56
CA LYS A 184 3.24 -26.48 10.52
C LYS A 184 4.69 -26.36 10.10
N ASP A 185 4.93 -26.10 8.82
CA ASP A 185 6.28 -25.95 8.24
C ASP A 185 6.72 -24.48 8.21
N ILE A 186 5.85 -23.53 8.61
CA ILE A 186 6.20 -22.11 8.69
C ILE A 186 7.19 -21.90 9.84
N THR A 187 8.39 -21.42 9.55
CA THR A 187 9.41 -21.07 10.54
C THR A 187 9.37 -19.59 10.90
N VAL A 188 9.99 -19.21 12.03
CA VAL A 188 10.12 -17.80 12.42
C VAL A 188 10.85 -16.98 11.34
N ARG A 189 11.90 -17.53 10.73
CA ARG A 189 12.60 -16.91 9.59
C ARG A 189 11.65 -16.56 8.44
N MET A 190 10.72 -17.45 8.12
CA MET A 190 9.75 -17.26 7.02
C MET A 190 8.74 -16.14 7.31
N LEU A 191 8.52 -15.79 8.58
CA LEU A 191 7.75 -14.59 8.93
C LEU A 191 8.53 -13.32 8.59
N LEU A 192 9.83 -13.27 8.92
CA LEU A 192 10.67 -12.08 8.80
C LEU A 192 11.17 -11.81 7.37
N ASN A 193 11.30 -12.86 6.53
CA ASN A 193 11.72 -12.73 5.12
C ASN A 193 10.55 -12.83 4.13
N HIS A 194 9.32 -12.78 4.62
CA HIS A 194 8.11 -12.82 3.80
C HIS A 194 7.87 -14.12 3.00
N SER A 195 8.47 -15.25 3.41
CA SER A 195 8.31 -16.52 2.67
C SER A 195 7.37 -17.52 3.34
N SER A 196 6.51 -17.09 4.26
CA SER A 196 5.57 -17.94 5.01
C SER A 196 4.51 -18.63 4.13
N GLY A 197 4.21 -18.09 2.96
CA GLY A 197 3.13 -18.55 2.09
C GLY A 197 1.72 -18.14 2.55
N ILE A 198 1.58 -17.35 3.62
CA ILE A 198 0.29 -16.81 4.07
C ILE A 198 -0.28 -15.87 3.00
N LEU A 199 -1.61 -15.88 2.80
CA LEU A 199 -2.31 -15.11 1.77
C LEU A 199 -2.16 -13.58 1.88
N GLY A 200 -1.57 -13.09 2.96
CA GLY A 200 -1.26 -11.66 3.16
C GLY A 200 -2.08 -11.00 4.26
N THR A 201 -2.38 -9.73 4.10
CA THR A 201 -2.79 -8.83 5.15
C THR A 201 -4.26 -8.93 5.54
N GLY A 202 -4.53 -9.10 6.83
CA GLY A 202 -5.86 -8.98 7.43
C GLY A 202 -6.02 -7.66 8.20
N LEU A 203 -6.13 -6.51 7.51
CA LEU A 203 -6.11 -5.18 8.14
C LEU A 203 -7.49 -4.60 8.50
N SER A 204 -8.61 -5.29 8.26
CA SER A 204 -9.95 -4.72 8.47
C SER A 204 -10.15 -4.16 9.89
N ASP A 205 -9.67 -4.86 10.92
CA ASP A 205 -9.75 -4.42 12.31
C ASP A 205 -8.53 -3.60 12.77
N ALA A 206 -7.52 -3.42 11.93
CA ALA A 206 -6.28 -2.75 12.29
C ALA A 206 -6.23 -1.30 11.85
N MET A 207 -6.80 -0.97 10.68
CA MET A 207 -6.76 0.39 10.12
C MET A 207 -7.96 1.21 10.62
N LEU A 208 -7.77 1.93 11.70
CA LEU A 208 -8.82 2.66 12.39
C LEU A 208 -8.52 4.17 12.44
N PHE A 209 -9.57 4.97 12.62
CA PHE A 209 -9.45 6.38 12.98
C PHE A 209 -9.59 6.56 14.50
N GLY A 210 -8.68 7.36 15.07
CA GLY A 210 -8.76 7.82 16.45
C GLY A 210 -8.12 6.86 17.44
N GLU A 211 -8.88 5.99 18.08
CA GLU A 211 -8.43 5.23 19.24
C GLU A 211 -7.65 3.95 18.89
N ALA A 212 -6.75 3.57 19.82
CA ALA A 212 -6.10 2.27 19.81
C ALA A 212 -7.11 1.13 20.03
N SER A 213 -6.82 -0.02 19.43
CA SER A 213 -7.64 -1.22 19.60
C SER A 213 -6.77 -2.46 19.57
N THR A 214 -6.98 -3.38 20.49
CA THR A 214 -6.30 -4.70 20.50
C THR A 214 -7.00 -5.73 19.61
N ARG A 215 -8.15 -5.40 19.01
CA ARG A 215 -8.99 -6.36 18.29
C ARG A 215 -8.24 -7.08 17.16
N ALA A 216 -7.41 -6.36 16.38
CA ALA A 216 -6.64 -6.97 15.30
C ALA A 216 -5.66 -8.02 15.83
N HIS A 217 -4.96 -7.71 16.90
CA HIS A 217 -4.05 -8.58 17.64
C HIS A 217 -4.80 -9.78 18.22
N ASP A 218 -5.85 -9.55 19.03
CA ASP A 218 -6.57 -10.59 19.78
C ASP A 218 -7.28 -11.62 18.88
N THR A 219 -7.69 -11.20 17.67
CA THR A 219 -8.43 -12.05 16.71
C THR A 219 -7.55 -12.64 15.60
N LEU A 220 -6.25 -12.33 15.55
CA LEU A 220 -5.37 -12.75 14.47
C LEU A 220 -5.35 -14.28 14.28
N LEU A 221 -5.13 -15.04 15.35
CA LEU A 221 -5.05 -16.51 15.27
C LEU A 221 -6.40 -17.13 14.86
N GLU A 222 -7.52 -16.56 15.30
CA GLU A 222 -8.85 -17.00 14.88
C GLU A 222 -9.05 -16.78 13.38
N LYS A 223 -8.72 -15.59 12.86
CA LYS A 223 -8.82 -15.27 11.43
C LYS A 223 -7.93 -16.17 10.58
N LEU A 224 -6.70 -16.40 11.00
CA LEU A 224 -5.77 -17.27 10.28
C LEU A 224 -6.24 -18.73 10.27
N SER A 225 -6.96 -19.19 11.32
CA SER A 225 -7.43 -20.58 11.45
C SER A 225 -8.34 -21.02 10.30
N THR A 226 -9.01 -20.09 9.64
CA THR A 226 -9.92 -20.33 8.51
C THR A 226 -9.27 -20.16 7.14
N GLN A 227 -8.04 -19.67 7.10
CA GLN A 227 -7.32 -19.37 5.85
C GLN A 227 -6.44 -20.55 5.40
N ARG A 228 -6.26 -20.66 4.09
CA ARG A 228 -5.26 -21.55 3.47
C ARG A 228 -3.96 -20.78 3.19
N LEU A 229 -2.93 -21.49 2.77
CA LEU A 229 -1.70 -20.88 2.24
C LEU A 229 -1.83 -20.63 0.72
N ALA A 230 -1.23 -19.52 0.27
CA ALA A 230 -1.12 -19.19 -1.15
C ALA A 230 -0.04 -20.00 -1.86
N ALA A 231 1.04 -20.36 -1.14
CA ALA A 231 2.17 -21.12 -1.64
C ALA A 231 2.72 -22.04 -0.54
N ASP A 232 3.63 -22.94 -0.91
CA ASP A 232 4.39 -23.71 0.07
C ASP A 232 5.28 -22.78 0.89
N PRO A 233 5.38 -22.96 2.22
CA PRO A 233 6.32 -22.23 3.06
C PRO A 233 7.75 -22.31 2.50
N GLY A 234 8.42 -21.16 2.36
CA GLY A 234 9.77 -21.06 1.80
C GLY A 234 9.84 -21.14 0.26
N ALA A 235 8.73 -21.25 -0.46
CA ALA A 235 8.74 -21.35 -1.93
C ALA A 235 9.31 -20.08 -2.59
N PHE A 236 8.93 -18.92 -2.09
CA PHE A 236 9.41 -17.59 -2.49
C PHE A 236 8.93 -16.53 -1.50
N SER A 237 9.56 -15.38 -1.51
CA SER A 237 9.16 -14.24 -0.67
C SER A 237 8.06 -13.43 -1.34
N VAL A 238 6.97 -13.17 -0.58
CA VAL A 238 5.86 -12.27 -0.94
C VAL A 238 5.51 -11.45 0.28
N TYR A 239 5.53 -10.14 0.16
CA TYR A 239 5.26 -9.24 1.26
C TYR A 239 4.00 -9.60 2.04
N CYS A 240 4.14 -9.84 3.36
CA CYS A 240 3.06 -10.33 4.21
C CYS A 240 3.08 -9.63 5.59
N ASN A 241 2.05 -8.83 5.88
CA ASN A 241 1.91 -8.18 7.18
C ASN A 241 1.52 -9.17 8.29
N ASP A 242 0.61 -10.12 8.00
CA ASP A 242 0.17 -11.12 8.99
C ASP A 242 1.35 -11.96 9.51
N GLY A 243 2.41 -12.13 8.69
CA GLY A 243 3.67 -12.76 9.14
C GLY A 243 4.35 -11.97 10.25
N PHE A 244 4.38 -10.64 10.16
CA PHE A 244 4.98 -9.78 11.19
C PHE A 244 4.09 -9.63 12.42
N SER A 245 2.77 -9.64 12.26
CA SER A 245 1.85 -9.73 13.40
C SER A 245 1.99 -11.08 14.15
N LEU A 246 2.27 -12.18 13.44
CA LEU A 246 2.63 -13.45 14.10
C LEU A 246 4.00 -13.38 14.79
N ALA A 247 4.98 -12.66 14.22
CA ALA A 247 6.29 -12.46 14.86
C ALA A 247 6.18 -11.62 16.15
N GLU A 248 5.31 -10.61 16.16
CA GLU A 248 4.88 -9.86 17.36
C GLU A 248 4.38 -10.83 18.44
N LEU A 249 3.40 -11.68 18.12
CA LEU A 249 2.87 -12.68 19.07
C LEU A 249 3.95 -13.68 19.55
N VAL A 250 4.94 -14.02 18.73
CA VAL A 250 6.06 -14.87 19.15
C VAL A 250 6.90 -14.16 20.21
N VAL A 251 7.17 -12.85 20.06
CA VAL A 251 7.88 -12.06 21.09
C VAL A 251 7.11 -12.09 22.38
N GLU A 252 5.82 -11.77 22.36
CA GLU A 252 4.96 -11.75 23.55
C GLU A 252 4.85 -13.11 24.25
N ALA A 253 4.62 -14.18 23.49
CA ALA A 253 4.52 -15.54 24.02
C ALA A 253 5.79 -16.02 24.73
N ILE A 254 6.98 -15.53 24.33
CA ILE A 254 8.26 -15.92 24.92
C ILE A 254 8.61 -15.06 26.14
N THR A 255 8.24 -13.78 26.11
CA THR A 255 8.64 -12.79 27.13
C THR A 255 7.59 -12.59 28.21
N ASP A 256 6.34 -12.95 27.96
CA ASP A 256 5.17 -12.64 28.80
C ASP A 256 5.02 -11.11 29.01
N MET A 257 5.40 -10.32 27.99
CA MET A 257 5.31 -8.87 27.93
C MET A 257 4.49 -8.46 26.71
N ASP A 258 3.75 -7.35 26.79
CA ASP A 258 3.20 -6.71 25.60
C ASP A 258 4.32 -6.31 24.66
N PHE A 259 4.08 -6.38 23.37
CA PHE A 259 5.12 -6.15 22.35
C PHE A 259 5.79 -4.77 22.51
N MET A 260 5.00 -3.70 22.71
CA MET A 260 5.58 -2.36 22.88
C MET A 260 6.31 -2.18 24.20
N ASP A 261 5.89 -2.87 25.27
CA ASP A 261 6.65 -2.88 26.55
C ASP A 261 8.03 -3.52 26.33
N TYR A 262 8.11 -4.60 25.53
CA TYR A 262 9.38 -5.19 25.15
C TYR A 262 10.24 -4.23 24.32
N VAL A 263 9.66 -3.59 23.30
CA VAL A 263 10.37 -2.62 22.45
C VAL A 263 10.89 -1.46 23.30
N ASP A 264 10.08 -0.95 24.22
CA ASP A 264 10.44 0.16 25.11
C ASP A 264 11.64 -0.20 25.99
N GLU A 265 11.57 -1.37 26.68
CA GLU A 265 12.62 -1.79 27.62
C GLU A 265 13.93 -2.18 26.91
N HIS A 266 13.86 -2.83 25.73
CA HIS A 266 15.01 -3.48 25.11
C HIS A 266 15.55 -2.76 23.86
N ILE A 267 14.83 -1.79 23.31
CA ILE A 267 15.20 -1.06 22.10
C ILE A 267 15.21 0.46 22.36
N LEU A 268 14.08 1.04 22.79
CA LEU A 268 13.94 2.49 22.90
C LEU A 268 14.74 3.06 24.08
N ALA A 269 14.57 2.52 25.28
CA ALA A 269 15.24 3.00 26.48
C ALA A 269 16.78 2.89 26.39
N PRO A 270 17.38 1.79 25.86
CA PRO A 270 18.83 1.72 25.66
C PRO A 270 19.40 2.80 24.72
N LEU A 271 18.59 3.33 23.80
CA LEU A 271 18.96 4.33 22.81
C LEU A 271 18.50 5.75 23.14
N ASP A 272 17.90 5.95 24.33
CA ASP A 272 17.28 7.23 24.73
C ASP A 272 16.26 7.79 23.70
N LEU A 273 15.47 6.90 23.04
CA LEU A 273 14.44 7.27 22.07
C LEU A 273 13.10 7.50 22.79
N ASP A 274 12.81 8.77 23.09
CA ASP A 274 11.64 9.17 23.87
C ASP A 274 10.46 9.71 23.03
N ARG A 275 10.62 9.73 21.68
CA ARG A 275 9.61 10.18 20.72
C ARG A 275 9.19 9.05 19.76
N THR A 276 9.11 7.82 20.27
CA THR A 276 8.66 6.63 19.53
C THR A 276 7.55 5.92 20.32
N PHE A 277 6.37 5.72 19.72
CA PHE A 277 5.16 5.24 20.41
C PHE A 277 4.35 4.29 19.54
N ALA A 278 3.40 3.56 20.14
CA ALA A 278 2.30 2.91 19.43
C ALA A 278 0.98 3.67 19.63
N PRO A 279 -0.08 3.38 18.86
CA PRO A 279 -1.42 3.84 19.16
C PRO A 279 -1.81 3.50 20.59
N GLY A 280 -2.29 4.50 21.36
CA GLY A 280 -2.62 4.33 22.79
C GLY A 280 -1.45 4.55 23.75
N GLY A 281 -0.23 4.81 23.25
CA GLY A 281 0.91 5.23 24.09
C GLY A 281 0.69 6.58 24.77
N ASP A 282 1.56 6.90 25.74
CA ASP A 282 1.48 8.16 26.51
C ASP A 282 2.17 9.31 25.76
N PHE A 283 1.49 9.86 24.75
CA PHE A 283 1.92 11.07 24.02
C PHE A 283 0.75 12.02 23.78
N ASP A 284 1.05 13.31 23.56
CA ASP A 284 0.02 14.28 23.18
C ASP A 284 -0.40 14.05 21.72
N ALA A 285 -1.68 13.73 21.50
CA ALA A 285 -2.21 13.57 20.13
C ALA A 285 -2.04 14.81 19.23
N ASN A 286 -1.83 16.00 19.83
CA ASN A 286 -1.49 17.21 19.08
C ASN A 286 -0.05 17.22 18.54
N ASP A 287 0.80 16.28 18.97
CA ASP A 287 2.13 16.08 18.41
C ASP A 287 2.10 15.30 17.10
N LEU A 288 1.02 14.58 16.80
CA LEU A 288 0.86 13.92 15.52
C LEU A 288 0.69 14.94 14.39
N ALA A 289 1.43 14.74 13.31
CA ALA A 289 1.28 15.54 12.10
C ALA A 289 -0.14 15.37 11.54
N PRO A 290 -0.90 16.47 11.33
CA PRO A 290 -2.27 16.35 10.84
C PRO A 290 -2.36 15.70 9.45
N ILE A 291 -3.40 14.90 9.25
CA ILE A 291 -3.69 14.21 8.00
C ILE A 291 -4.97 14.76 7.37
N TYR A 292 -5.04 14.71 6.05
CA TYR A 292 -6.13 15.34 5.29
C TYR A 292 -6.59 14.48 4.12
N ARG A 293 -7.86 14.58 3.76
CA ARG A 293 -8.41 13.95 2.56
C ARG A 293 -8.41 14.93 1.39
N GLY A 294 -7.63 14.67 0.36
CA GLY A 294 -7.58 15.50 -0.84
C GLY A 294 -7.36 16.99 -0.51
N THR A 295 -8.27 17.85 -0.94
CA THR A 295 -8.22 19.31 -0.69
C THR A 295 -9.10 19.77 0.48
N ASP A 296 -9.71 18.86 1.25
CA ASP A 296 -10.53 19.22 2.41
C ASP A 296 -9.64 19.92 3.46
N PRO A 297 -10.04 21.11 3.94
CA PRO A 297 -9.28 21.81 4.98
C PRO A 297 -9.43 21.18 6.37
N ARG A 298 -10.42 20.32 6.58
CA ARG A 298 -10.64 19.65 7.87
C ARG A 298 -9.64 18.50 8.02
N ALA A 299 -8.91 18.50 9.13
CA ALA A 299 -8.06 17.36 9.49
C ALA A 299 -8.93 16.13 9.73
N LEU A 300 -8.41 14.97 9.38
CA LEU A 300 -8.94 13.67 9.78
C LEU A 300 -8.48 13.35 11.21
N PRO A 301 -9.17 12.47 11.93
CA PRO A 301 -8.66 11.93 13.19
C PRO A 301 -7.36 11.16 12.98
N GLN A 302 -6.69 10.83 14.07
CA GLN A 302 -5.48 10.01 14.08
C GLN A 302 -5.64 8.78 13.19
N ASP A 303 -4.65 8.53 12.33
CA ASP A 303 -4.51 7.29 11.56
C ASP A 303 -3.83 6.25 12.46
N ALA A 304 -4.62 5.36 13.06
CA ALA A 304 -4.16 4.33 13.96
C ALA A 304 -4.09 2.97 13.24
N LEU A 305 -2.88 2.47 13.03
CA LEU A 305 -2.66 1.12 12.52
C LEU A 305 -2.35 0.18 13.70
N ASN A 306 -3.34 -0.62 14.10
CA ASN A 306 -3.31 -1.46 15.30
C ASN A 306 -2.72 -2.88 15.03
N ALA A 307 -1.89 -3.04 14.03
CA ALA A 307 -1.01 -4.19 13.79
C ALA A 307 0.43 -3.72 14.08
N ILE A 308 0.78 -3.63 15.35
CA ILE A 308 1.92 -2.86 15.84
C ILE A 308 3.23 -3.34 15.25
N GLY A 309 3.56 -4.61 15.41
CA GLY A 309 4.80 -5.18 14.87
C GLY A 309 4.86 -5.22 13.33
N ALA A 310 3.73 -5.08 12.65
CA ALA A 310 3.66 -4.99 11.20
C ALA A 310 3.69 -3.56 10.66
N GLY A 311 3.29 -2.53 11.48
CA GLY A 311 3.17 -1.19 10.91
C GLY A 311 2.64 -0.10 11.82
N GLY A 312 2.44 -0.33 13.13
CA GLY A 312 1.67 0.58 13.98
C GLY A 312 2.49 1.60 14.76
N ILE A 313 3.81 1.67 14.62
CA ILE A 313 4.66 2.58 15.39
C ILE A 313 4.57 4.00 14.82
N TYR A 314 4.58 5.00 15.72
CA TYR A 314 4.82 6.41 15.43
C TYR A 314 6.22 6.81 15.88
N ALA A 315 6.90 7.65 15.11
CA ALA A 315 8.18 8.22 15.49
C ALA A 315 8.40 9.60 14.88
N THR A 316 9.37 10.33 15.42
CA THR A 316 9.98 11.48 14.74
C THR A 316 11.03 10.99 13.73
N ALA A 317 11.43 11.86 12.79
CA ALA A 317 12.53 11.53 11.89
C ALA A 317 13.85 11.32 12.64
N SER A 318 14.08 12.05 13.73
CA SER A 318 15.30 11.96 14.54
C SER A 318 15.39 10.61 15.28
N ASP A 319 14.32 10.19 15.97
CA ASP A 319 14.30 8.89 16.64
C ASP A 319 14.48 7.75 15.64
N LEU A 320 13.79 7.84 14.48
CA LEU A 320 13.90 6.83 13.45
C LEU A 320 15.32 6.74 12.85
N ALA A 321 15.98 7.88 12.61
CA ALA A 321 17.35 7.91 12.13
C ALA A 321 18.34 7.38 13.20
N SER A 322 18.13 7.71 14.48
CA SER A 322 18.94 7.16 15.59
C SER A 322 18.77 5.67 15.76
N PHE A 323 17.54 5.16 15.64
CA PHE A 323 17.30 3.71 15.60
C PHE A 323 18.02 3.04 14.42
N GLY A 324 17.97 3.65 13.22
CA GLY A 324 18.70 3.18 12.05
C GLY A 324 20.22 3.18 12.29
N GLY A 325 20.74 4.23 12.93
CA GLY A 325 22.15 4.36 13.31
C GLY A 325 22.60 3.27 14.28
N ALA A 326 21.78 2.90 15.26
CA ALA A 326 22.09 1.80 16.18
C ALA A 326 22.24 0.42 15.47
N LEU A 327 21.78 0.29 14.22
CA LEU A 327 21.92 -0.92 13.41
C LEU A 327 23.22 -0.92 12.55
N THR A 328 24.00 0.13 12.59
CA THR A 328 25.36 0.14 12.02
C THR A 328 26.38 -0.45 12.99
N GLY A 329 26.11 -0.35 14.30
CA GLY A 329 26.93 -0.83 15.41
C GLY A 329 26.34 -2.05 16.13
N THR A 330 26.95 -2.40 17.26
CA THR A 330 26.54 -3.58 18.06
C THR A 330 25.84 -3.21 19.36
N GLU A 331 25.11 -2.10 19.37
CA GLU A 331 24.42 -1.61 20.58
C GLU A 331 23.21 -2.45 20.92
N LEU A 332 22.41 -2.82 19.91
CA LEU A 332 21.19 -3.61 20.06
C LEU A 332 21.40 -5.10 19.77
N LEU A 333 22.27 -5.44 18.83
CA LEU A 333 22.49 -6.79 18.31
C LEU A 333 23.98 -7.05 18.11
N ARG A 334 24.40 -8.33 18.17
CA ARG A 334 25.74 -8.73 17.76
C ARG A 334 25.92 -8.59 16.25
N GLN A 335 27.15 -8.40 15.79
CA GLN A 335 27.45 -8.32 14.36
C GLN A 335 26.89 -9.51 13.56
N SER A 336 26.97 -10.72 14.08
CA SER A 336 26.42 -11.90 13.39
C SER A 336 24.91 -11.85 13.16
N SER A 337 24.17 -11.14 14.00
CA SER A 337 22.73 -10.94 13.85
C SER A 337 22.43 -9.84 12.84
N LEU A 338 23.22 -8.76 12.84
CA LEU A 338 23.16 -7.72 11.83
C LEU A 338 23.49 -8.27 10.44
N ASP A 339 24.55 -9.08 10.32
CA ASP A 339 24.91 -9.78 9.08
C ASP A 339 23.79 -10.71 8.60
N ALA A 340 23.10 -11.39 9.52
CA ALA A 340 21.97 -12.24 9.18
C ALA A 340 20.75 -11.44 8.70
N MET A 341 20.49 -10.26 9.29
CA MET A 341 19.42 -9.36 8.82
C MET A 341 19.71 -8.82 7.42
N ALA A 342 20.98 -8.53 7.12
CA ALA A 342 21.45 -8.01 5.84
C ALA A 342 21.74 -9.11 4.79
N TYR A 343 21.44 -10.38 5.10
CA TYR A 343 21.61 -11.47 4.15
C TYR A 343 20.50 -11.48 3.11
N PRO A 344 20.79 -11.76 1.80
CA PRO A 344 19.79 -11.79 0.74
C PRO A 344 18.86 -13.02 0.87
N GLU A 345 17.89 -12.95 1.76
CA GLU A 345 16.93 -14.00 2.08
C GLU A 345 16.00 -14.34 0.90
N TYR A 346 15.71 -13.38 0.03
CA TYR A 346 14.88 -13.57 -1.18
C TYR A 346 15.44 -14.68 -2.10
N GLY A 347 16.74 -14.85 -2.15
CA GLY A 347 17.43 -15.88 -2.96
C GLY A 347 17.26 -17.32 -2.45
N ARG A 348 16.60 -17.54 -1.29
CA ARG A 348 16.33 -18.89 -0.78
C ARG A 348 15.21 -19.59 -1.56
N GLY A 349 14.30 -18.84 -2.16
CA GLY A 349 13.17 -19.35 -2.93
C GLY A 349 13.25 -19.04 -4.42
N LEU A 350 12.10 -18.99 -5.10
CA LEU A 350 11.99 -18.55 -6.48
C LEU A 350 12.12 -17.01 -6.52
N TRP A 351 13.06 -16.53 -7.32
CA TRP A 351 13.29 -15.11 -7.57
C TRP A 351 13.88 -14.92 -8.97
N PRO A 352 13.66 -13.78 -9.66
CA PRO A 352 14.28 -13.53 -10.98
C PRO A 352 15.80 -13.57 -10.92
N GLU A 353 16.44 -14.33 -11.79
CA GLU A 353 17.90 -14.38 -11.94
C GLU A 353 18.36 -13.27 -12.92
N SER A 354 18.17 -12.00 -12.56
CA SER A 354 18.49 -10.91 -13.47
C SER A 354 19.90 -10.34 -13.28
N GLY A 355 20.43 -10.35 -12.06
CA GLY A 355 21.67 -9.65 -11.68
C GLY A 355 21.58 -8.12 -11.80
N GLU A 356 20.38 -7.56 -12.02
CA GLU A 356 20.12 -6.13 -12.12
C GLU A 356 19.47 -5.62 -10.84
N PRO A 357 19.72 -4.36 -10.44
CA PRO A 357 19.08 -3.79 -9.26
C PRO A 357 17.55 -3.80 -9.39
N ASP A 358 16.86 -4.19 -8.32
CA ASP A 358 15.41 -4.12 -8.19
C ASP A 358 15.04 -3.24 -7.00
N SER A 359 13.81 -2.79 -6.95
CA SER A 359 13.24 -2.08 -5.81
C SER A 359 13.01 -2.98 -4.60
N LEU A 360 12.97 -4.30 -4.78
CA LEU A 360 12.80 -5.29 -3.72
C LEU A 360 13.89 -6.35 -3.78
N ALA A 361 14.51 -6.62 -2.62
CA ALA A 361 15.50 -7.67 -2.41
C ALA A 361 15.51 -8.01 -0.92
N TYR A 362 14.53 -8.80 -0.45
CA TYR A 362 14.24 -9.00 0.97
C TYR A 362 15.36 -9.63 1.78
N GLY A 363 15.69 -8.99 2.93
CA GLY A 363 16.42 -9.56 4.04
C GLY A 363 15.49 -10.02 5.17
N LEU A 364 15.99 -10.10 6.40
CA LEU A 364 15.13 -10.23 7.57
C LEU A 364 14.65 -8.82 7.97
N GLY A 365 13.38 -8.56 7.72
CA GLY A 365 12.74 -7.27 7.96
C GLY A 365 12.96 -6.21 6.88
N TRP A 366 14.09 -6.21 6.21
CA TRP A 366 14.45 -5.24 5.18
C TRP A 366 13.74 -5.50 3.84
N ASP A 367 13.34 -4.42 3.15
CA ASP A 367 12.79 -4.50 1.79
C ASP A 367 13.89 -4.71 0.75
N ASN A 368 15.07 -4.13 1.01
CA ASN A 368 16.20 -4.24 0.12
C ASN A 368 17.54 -4.10 0.89
N MET A 369 18.56 -4.86 0.49
CA MET A 369 19.92 -4.80 1.02
C MET A 369 20.96 -4.47 -0.05
N GLU A 370 20.54 -4.34 -1.31
CA GLU A 370 21.35 -4.02 -2.49
C GLU A 370 20.81 -2.80 -3.20
N TRP A 371 20.49 -1.76 -2.40
CA TRP A 371 19.70 -0.63 -2.85
C TRP A 371 20.45 0.29 -3.83
N TYR A 372 19.76 0.62 -4.92
CA TYR A 372 20.26 1.60 -5.90
C TYR A 372 20.17 3.04 -5.33
N PRO A 373 21.17 3.94 -5.56
CA PRO A 373 22.35 3.71 -6.43
C PRO A 373 23.58 3.13 -5.73
N PHE A 374 23.54 2.92 -4.41
CA PHE A 374 24.67 2.55 -3.59
C PHE A 374 25.34 1.24 -4.06
N CYS A 375 24.53 0.24 -4.46
CA CYS A 375 25.04 -1.03 -5.00
C CYS A 375 25.91 -0.88 -6.26
N GLN A 376 25.78 0.22 -7.02
CA GLN A 376 26.66 0.50 -8.17
C GLN A 376 28.09 0.89 -7.77
N SER A 377 28.28 1.28 -6.51
CA SER A 377 29.56 1.69 -5.94
C SER A 377 30.06 0.70 -4.89
N ASP A 378 29.52 -0.53 -4.89
CA ASP A 378 29.84 -1.60 -3.91
C ASP A 378 29.57 -1.16 -2.45
N ILE A 379 28.62 -0.25 -2.22
CA ILE A 379 28.18 0.20 -0.90
C ILE A 379 26.90 -0.57 -0.52
N GLN A 380 26.92 -1.26 0.61
CA GLN A 380 25.71 -1.89 1.14
C GLN A 380 24.76 -0.81 1.69
N ALA A 381 23.52 -0.82 1.24
CA ALA A 381 22.47 0.03 1.77
C ALA A 381 21.24 -0.82 2.12
N LEU A 382 20.83 -0.74 3.39
CA LEU A 382 19.67 -1.44 3.93
C LEU A 382 18.49 -0.49 3.92
N VAL A 383 17.39 -0.89 3.31
CA VAL A 383 16.25 0.01 3.09
C VAL A 383 14.95 -0.61 3.58
N LYS A 384 14.16 0.23 4.24
CA LYS A 384 12.79 -0.10 4.61
C LYS A 384 11.87 1.09 4.34
N GLY A 385 10.83 0.84 3.54
CA GLY A 385 9.72 1.77 3.38
C GLY A 385 8.57 1.46 4.32
N GLY A 386 7.77 2.46 4.63
CA GLY A 386 6.57 2.28 5.45
C GLY A 386 5.43 3.18 5.02
N ASP A 387 4.24 2.61 4.95
CA ASP A 387 3.01 3.31 4.60
C ASP A 387 1.89 2.90 5.54
N THR A 388 1.18 3.86 6.09
CA THR A 388 -0.18 3.73 6.58
C THR A 388 -1.14 4.26 5.51
N LEU A 389 -2.36 4.63 5.83
CA LEU A 389 -3.25 5.26 4.85
C LEU A 389 -2.83 6.71 4.53
N TYR A 390 -2.24 7.40 5.51
CA TYR A 390 -1.92 8.83 5.41
C TYR A 390 -0.51 9.21 5.83
N TYR A 391 0.20 8.35 6.56
CA TYR A 391 1.60 8.56 6.90
C TYR A 391 2.52 7.65 6.11
N HIS A 392 3.70 8.16 5.81
CA HIS A 392 4.71 7.47 5.02
C HIS A 392 6.10 7.68 5.63
N ALA A 393 6.98 6.71 5.45
CA ALA A 393 8.35 6.78 5.95
C ALA A 393 9.32 6.04 5.03
N GLY A 394 10.56 6.51 5.01
CA GLY A 394 11.72 5.85 4.42
C GLY A 394 12.88 5.85 5.41
N LEU A 395 13.46 4.68 5.66
CA LEU A 395 14.70 4.49 6.42
C LEU A 395 15.75 3.85 5.51
N VAL A 396 16.92 4.48 5.42
CA VAL A 396 18.08 3.98 4.69
C VAL A 396 19.29 3.98 5.60
N VAL A 397 19.96 2.83 5.72
CA VAL A 397 21.12 2.62 6.60
C VAL A 397 22.32 2.17 5.78
N LEU A 398 23.46 2.81 6.00
CA LEU A 398 24.76 2.48 5.39
C LEU A 398 25.71 1.94 6.49
N PRO A 399 25.71 0.63 6.77
CA PRO A 399 26.47 0.07 7.91
C PRO A 399 27.97 0.33 7.84
N GLU A 400 28.57 0.34 6.64
CA GLU A 400 30.00 0.52 6.44
C GLU A 400 30.48 1.96 6.67
N TYR A 401 29.53 2.93 6.69
CA TYR A 401 29.82 4.36 6.83
C TYR A 401 29.26 4.93 8.12
N ASP A 402 28.71 4.10 8.98
CA ASP A 402 28.13 4.54 10.25
C ASP A 402 27.10 5.68 10.05
N MET A 403 26.23 5.52 9.03
CA MET A 403 25.22 6.51 8.64
C MET A 403 23.82 5.92 8.52
N ALA A 404 22.81 6.70 8.91
CA ALA A 404 21.42 6.40 8.65
C ALA A 404 20.62 7.66 8.36
N ALA A 405 19.75 7.65 7.35
CA ALA A 405 18.84 8.71 7.05
C ALA A 405 17.40 8.25 7.14
N ALA A 406 16.57 9.04 7.80
CA ALA A 406 15.14 8.81 7.91
C ALA A 406 14.37 10.01 7.35
N VAL A 407 13.29 9.72 6.63
CA VAL A 407 12.34 10.70 6.13
C VAL A 407 10.94 10.22 6.48
N VAL A 408 10.11 11.10 7.05
CA VAL A 408 8.72 10.81 7.42
C VAL A 408 7.80 11.88 6.85
N SER A 409 6.62 11.49 6.37
CA SER A 409 5.70 12.41 5.73
C SER A 409 4.23 12.14 6.03
N SER A 410 3.41 13.21 5.97
CA SER A 410 1.95 13.17 6.02
C SER A 410 1.39 13.44 4.63
N GLY A 411 0.64 12.47 4.07
CA GLY A 411 0.06 12.56 2.74
C GLY A 411 1.04 12.38 1.58
N GLY A 412 2.28 11.92 1.86
CA GLY A 412 3.34 11.66 0.89
C GLY A 412 3.25 10.27 0.23
N VAL A 413 4.41 9.70 -0.06
CA VAL A 413 4.59 8.33 -0.56
C VAL A 413 5.97 7.83 -0.13
N SER A 414 6.05 6.69 0.55
CA SER A 414 7.28 6.16 1.12
C SER A 414 8.43 5.97 0.12
N THR A 415 8.12 5.69 -1.15
CA THR A 415 9.13 5.60 -2.20
C THR A 415 9.90 6.91 -2.39
N TYR A 416 9.21 8.05 -2.37
CA TYR A 416 9.88 9.34 -2.48
C TYR A 416 10.63 9.72 -1.22
N ASP A 417 10.13 9.28 -0.04
CA ASP A 417 10.81 9.46 1.23
C ASP A 417 12.13 8.67 1.26
N GLN A 418 12.14 7.42 0.77
CA GLN A 418 13.36 6.61 0.61
C GLN A 418 14.35 7.26 -0.36
N LEU A 419 13.89 7.79 -1.49
CA LEU A 419 14.74 8.45 -2.46
C LEU A 419 15.31 9.78 -1.93
N ALA A 420 14.56 10.51 -1.10
CA ALA A 420 15.10 11.68 -0.40
C ALA A 420 16.17 11.29 0.61
N ALA A 421 15.96 10.22 1.39
CA ALA A 421 16.97 9.67 2.29
C ALA A 421 18.25 9.27 1.53
N ASN A 422 18.11 8.69 0.32
CA ASN A 422 19.27 8.40 -0.55
C ASN A 422 20.07 9.68 -0.86
N GLN A 423 19.39 10.75 -1.29
CA GLN A 423 20.08 12.00 -1.68
C GLN A 423 20.79 12.65 -0.47
N ILE A 424 20.19 12.56 0.72
CA ILE A 424 20.80 13.02 1.97
C ILE A 424 22.10 12.25 2.26
N LEU A 425 22.04 10.90 2.17
CA LEU A 425 23.22 10.06 2.41
C LEU A 425 24.29 10.24 1.33
N ILE A 426 23.92 10.42 0.06
CA ILE A 426 24.87 10.69 -1.03
C ILE A 426 25.57 12.02 -0.79
N ALA A 427 24.85 13.04 -0.32
CA ALA A 427 25.44 14.34 0.01
C ALA A 427 26.41 14.23 1.21
N ALA A 428 26.04 13.46 2.25
CA ALA A 428 26.91 13.21 3.41
C ALA A 428 28.17 12.43 3.02
N LEU A 429 28.07 11.38 2.22
CA LEU A 429 29.21 10.62 1.70
C LEU A 429 30.17 11.49 0.88
N ALA A 430 29.63 12.47 0.12
CA ALA A 430 30.43 13.40 -0.64
C ALA A 430 31.31 14.32 0.25
N GLU A 431 30.85 14.70 1.45
CA GLU A 431 31.65 15.41 2.45
C GLU A 431 32.83 14.57 2.95
N GLU A 432 32.67 13.23 2.99
CA GLU A 432 33.73 12.26 3.28
C GLU A 432 34.59 11.90 2.06
N CYS A 433 34.40 12.60 0.93
CA CYS A 433 35.08 12.32 -0.33
C CYS A 433 34.75 10.94 -0.94
N VAL A 434 33.60 10.36 -0.60
CA VAL A 434 33.08 9.14 -1.20
C VAL A 434 32.09 9.52 -2.32
N THR A 435 32.31 8.96 -3.51
CA THR A 435 31.47 9.23 -4.67
C THR A 435 30.56 8.03 -4.95
N VAL A 436 29.26 8.27 -5.02
CA VAL A 436 28.26 7.26 -5.40
C VAL A 436 27.95 7.42 -6.89
N ASP A 437 28.08 6.33 -7.65
CA ASP A 437 27.66 6.32 -9.06
C ASP A 437 26.15 6.31 -9.17
N GLN A 438 25.56 7.44 -9.50
CA GLN A 438 24.12 7.62 -9.75
C GLN A 438 23.73 7.47 -11.21
N THR A 439 24.65 7.00 -12.05
CA THR A 439 24.42 6.90 -13.49
C THR A 439 23.30 5.90 -13.76
N VAL A 440 22.19 6.39 -14.32
CA VAL A 440 21.14 5.51 -14.83
C VAL A 440 21.73 4.75 -16.01
N LYS A 441 22.04 3.47 -15.82
CA LYS A 441 22.49 2.61 -16.91
C LYS A 441 21.35 2.47 -17.90
N ALA A 442 21.51 3.07 -19.08
CA ALA A 442 20.60 2.79 -20.18
C ALA A 442 20.57 1.27 -20.43
N LEU A 443 19.38 0.73 -20.64
CA LEU A 443 19.25 -0.66 -21.05
C LEU A 443 20.16 -0.91 -22.28
N PRO A 444 20.86 -2.06 -22.35
CA PRO A 444 21.75 -2.34 -23.47
C PRO A 444 21.02 -2.13 -24.80
N ALA A 445 21.63 -1.42 -25.73
CA ALA A 445 21.02 -1.21 -27.04
C ALA A 445 20.79 -2.57 -27.73
N ALA A 446 19.57 -2.83 -28.14
CA ALA A 446 19.23 -4.03 -28.90
C ALA A 446 18.57 -3.65 -30.19
N GLU A 447 18.95 -4.35 -31.26
CA GLU A 447 18.40 -4.11 -32.62
C GLU A 447 17.10 -4.91 -32.77
N SER A 448 16.12 -4.33 -33.46
CA SER A 448 14.92 -5.08 -33.88
C SER A 448 15.31 -6.29 -34.70
N ALA A 449 14.69 -7.42 -34.44
CA ALA A 449 15.00 -8.69 -35.10
C ALA A 449 13.73 -9.40 -35.58
N ALA A 450 13.92 -10.37 -36.48
CA ALA A 450 12.84 -11.27 -36.85
C ALA A 450 12.48 -12.15 -35.66
N MET A 451 11.23 -12.05 -35.19
CA MET A 451 10.76 -12.77 -34.04
C MET A 451 10.56 -14.27 -34.32
N PRO A 452 11.09 -15.18 -33.51
CA PRO A 452 10.77 -16.60 -33.59
C PRO A 452 9.28 -16.87 -33.35
N ALA A 453 8.70 -17.81 -34.09
CA ALA A 453 7.27 -18.10 -34.01
C ALA A 453 6.82 -18.60 -32.59
N GLU A 454 7.75 -19.18 -31.85
CA GLU A 454 7.52 -19.67 -30.48
C GLU A 454 7.14 -18.53 -29.52
N GLN A 455 7.54 -17.29 -29.77
CA GLN A 455 7.15 -16.14 -28.96
C GLN A 455 5.65 -15.85 -28.99
N LEU A 456 4.95 -16.26 -30.05
CA LEU A 456 3.49 -16.14 -30.14
C LEU A 456 2.76 -16.96 -29.04
N GLU A 457 3.38 -18.01 -28.53
CA GLU A 457 2.82 -18.82 -27.44
C GLU A 457 2.76 -18.03 -26.12
N ASN A 458 3.48 -16.93 -25.99
CA ASN A 458 3.45 -16.07 -24.82
C ASN A 458 2.27 -15.09 -24.83
N ALA A 459 1.55 -14.92 -25.92
CA ALA A 459 0.32 -14.14 -25.93
C ALA A 459 -0.74 -14.73 -24.98
N GLY A 460 -1.59 -13.88 -24.41
CA GLY A 460 -2.66 -14.29 -23.49
C GLY A 460 -2.79 -13.38 -22.27
N TYR A 461 -3.45 -13.88 -21.24
CA TYR A 461 -3.69 -13.16 -20.01
C TYR A 461 -2.57 -13.37 -19.00
N TYR A 462 -2.17 -12.28 -18.36
CA TYR A 462 -1.20 -12.27 -17.28
C TYR A 462 -1.79 -11.54 -16.07
N GLY A 463 -1.45 -11.99 -14.86
CA GLY A 463 -1.97 -11.35 -13.65
C GLY A 463 -1.00 -11.38 -12.49
N SER A 464 -1.08 -10.32 -11.71
CA SER A 464 -0.68 -10.24 -10.32
C SER A 464 -1.92 -9.88 -9.50
N THR A 465 -1.82 -9.84 -8.16
CA THR A 465 -2.95 -9.41 -7.34
C THR A 465 -3.26 -7.93 -7.53
N SER A 466 -2.30 -7.12 -7.97
CA SER A 466 -2.45 -5.68 -8.21
C SER A 466 -2.78 -5.32 -9.65
N ALA A 467 -2.31 -6.07 -10.65
CA ALA A 467 -2.46 -5.72 -12.05
C ALA A 467 -2.82 -6.93 -12.91
N GLN A 468 -3.66 -6.70 -13.91
CA GLN A 468 -4.08 -7.69 -14.89
C GLN A 468 -3.81 -7.14 -16.28
N TYR A 469 -3.27 -8.00 -17.14
CA TYR A 469 -2.85 -7.62 -18.48
C TYR A 469 -3.40 -8.57 -19.54
N GLN A 470 -3.78 -8.00 -20.67
CA GLN A 470 -3.86 -8.73 -21.92
C GLN A 470 -2.58 -8.45 -22.73
N VAL A 471 -1.88 -9.50 -23.10
CA VAL A 471 -0.66 -9.45 -23.92
C VAL A 471 -0.98 -10.00 -25.29
N ASP A 472 -0.91 -9.15 -26.30
CA ASP A 472 -1.08 -9.49 -27.71
C ASP A 472 0.27 -9.43 -28.42
N ILE A 473 0.67 -10.51 -29.11
CA ILE A 473 1.93 -10.58 -29.83
C ILE A 473 1.64 -10.82 -31.32
N GLN A 474 2.13 -9.94 -32.19
CA GLN A 474 1.97 -10.01 -33.63
C GLN A 474 3.16 -10.73 -34.26
N ALA A 475 2.94 -11.35 -35.43
CA ALA A 475 3.98 -12.06 -36.16
C ALA A 475 5.12 -11.14 -36.69
N ASP A 476 4.90 -9.83 -36.74
CA ASP A 476 5.91 -8.84 -37.09
C ASP A 476 6.84 -8.46 -35.92
N GLY A 477 6.63 -9.04 -34.72
CA GLY A 477 7.40 -8.76 -33.54
C GLY A 477 6.86 -7.61 -32.67
N THR A 478 5.68 -7.08 -32.99
CA THR A 478 5.00 -6.09 -32.14
C THR A 478 4.28 -6.79 -31.00
N LEU A 479 4.51 -6.34 -29.76
CA LEU A 479 3.78 -6.73 -28.58
C LEU A 479 2.98 -5.55 -28.06
N THR A 480 1.71 -5.77 -27.75
CA THR A 480 0.82 -4.80 -27.08
C THR A 480 0.40 -5.36 -25.73
N MET A 481 0.62 -4.58 -24.67
CA MET A 481 0.20 -4.90 -23.30
C MET A 481 -0.88 -3.92 -22.85
N SER A 482 -2.09 -4.44 -22.64
CA SER A 482 -3.25 -3.66 -22.19
C SER A 482 -3.57 -3.97 -20.74
N TYR A 483 -3.88 -2.94 -19.95
CA TYR A 483 -4.33 -3.08 -18.57
C TYR A 483 -5.84 -3.37 -18.53
N LEU A 484 -6.26 -4.44 -17.85
CA LEU A 484 -7.66 -4.84 -17.79
C LEU A 484 -8.39 -4.28 -16.58
N ASN A 485 -7.72 -4.18 -15.44
CA ASN A 485 -8.33 -3.78 -14.16
C ASN A 485 -8.09 -2.30 -13.80
N TYR A 486 -7.83 -1.48 -14.79
CA TYR A 486 -7.59 -0.04 -14.66
C TYR A 486 -8.52 0.76 -15.59
N PRO A 487 -8.73 2.07 -15.33
CA PRO A 487 -9.51 2.91 -16.22
C PRO A 487 -9.02 2.81 -17.67
N THR A 488 -9.97 2.76 -18.60
CA THR A 488 -9.68 2.70 -20.06
C THR A 488 -8.89 3.90 -20.60
N SER A 489 -8.75 4.95 -19.77
CA SER A 489 -7.88 6.10 -20.07
C SER A 489 -6.38 5.78 -20.01
N ILE A 490 -5.99 4.63 -19.39
CA ILE A 490 -4.59 4.20 -19.41
C ILE A 490 -4.29 3.56 -20.78
N PRO A 491 -3.38 4.14 -21.59
CA PRO A 491 -3.08 3.62 -22.90
C PRO A 491 -2.37 2.27 -22.80
N ALA A 492 -2.63 1.39 -23.77
CA ALA A 492 -1.86 0.18 -23.93
C ALA A 492 -0.39 0.52 -24.25
N GLN A 493 0.53 -0.27 -23.69
CA GLN A 493 1.95 -0.14 -23.97
C GLN A 493 2.34 -0.99 -25.18
N THR A 494 3.23 -0.48 -26.01
CA THR A 494 3.70 -1.17 -27.22
C THR A 494 5.20 -1.39 -27.13
N PHE A 495 5.62 -2.61 -27.44
CA PHE A 495 7.01 -3.04 -27.45
C PHE A 495 7.36 -3.70 -28.76
N THR A 496 8.65 -3.68 -29.13
CA THR A 496 9.19 -4.30 -30.35
C THR A 496 10.18 -5.39 -29.98
N TYR A 497 10.07 -6.54 -30.62
CA TYR A 497 10.98 -7.67 -30.40
C TYR A 497 12.40 -7.33 -30.88
N CYS A 498 13.39 -7.68 -30.08
CA CYS A 498 14.79 -7.39 -30.27
C CYS A 498 15.66 -8.65 -30.35
N SER A 499 16.90 -8.47 -30.85
CA SER A 499 17.86 -9.56 -31.10
C SER A 499 18.34 -10.31 -29.86
N ASP A 500 18.15 -9.75 -28.67
CA ASP A 500 18.46 -10.36 -27.37
C ASP A 500 17.29 -11.20 -26.80
N GLY A 501 16.19 -11.31 -27.53
CA GLY A 501 14.99 -12.04 -27.10
C GLY A 501 14.01 -11.24 -26.26
N SER A 502 14.30 -9.98 -25.97
CA SER A 502 13.42 -9.07 -25.24
C SER A 502 12.45 -8.33 -26.15
N PHE A 503 11.38 -7.80 -25.56
CA PHE A 503 10.49 -6.82 -26.19
C PHE A 503 10.74 -5.46 -25.53
N ARG A 504 11.10 -4.42 -26.33
CA ARG A 504 11.51 -3.11 -25.83
C ARG A 504 10.53 -2.03 -26.21
N ASP A 505 10.32 -1.09 -25.30
CA ASP A 505 9.55 0.10 -25.58
C ASP A 505 10.33 1.10 -26.49
N SER A 506 9.64 2.14 -26.97
CA SER A 506 10.26 3.14 -27.84
C SER A 506 11.23 4.08 -27.12
N THR A 507 11.21 4.14 -25.79
CA THR A 507 12.08 5.01 -24.99
C THR A 507 13.43 4.35 -24.69
N GLY A 508 13.50 3.02 -24.76
CA GLY A 508 14.66 2.23 -24.35
C GLY A 508 14.87 2.18 -22.84
N LEU A 509 13.88 2.63 -22.05
CA LEU A 509 13.91 2.61 -20.59
C LEU A 509 13.18 1.41 -19.98
N SER A 510 12.43 0.66 -20.79
CA SER A 510 11.71 -0.52 -20.35
C SER A 510 11.80 -1.65 -21.37
N TYR A 511 11.97 -2.86 -20.89
CA TYR A 511 11.73 -4.06 -21.65
C TYR A 511 11.01 -5.14 -20.87
N ILE A 512 10.40 -6.05 -21.57
CA ILE A 512 9.77 -7.25 -21.04
C ILE A 512 10.30 -8.50 -21.73
N SER A 513 10.30 -9.61 -20.99
CA SER A 513 10.57 -10.95 -21.54
C SER A 513 9.69 -11.97 -20.82
N PHE A 514 9.64 -13.19 -21.36
CA PHE A 514 8.86 -14.27 -20.78
C PHE A 514 9.79 -15.36 -20.28
N VAL A 515 9.66 -15.68 -18.98
CA VAL A 515 10.52 -16.66 -18.31
C VAL A 515 9.67 -17.83 -17.86
N LYS A 516 10.00 -19.03 -18.32
CA LYS A 516 9.38 -20.27 -17.83
C LYS A 516 10.21 -20.84 -16.71
N GLU A 517 9.65 -20.80 -15.51
CA GLU A 517 10.32 -21.20 -14.28
C GLU A 517 10.18 -22.71 -13.95
N ARG A 518 10.98 -23.16 -12.98
CA ARG A 518 11.01 -24.55 -12.50
C ARG A 518 9.68 -25.06 -11.94
N ASN A 519 8.79 -24.16 -11.51
CA ASN A 519 7.43 -24.49 -11.08
C ASN A 519 6.48 -24.71 -12.26
N GLY A 520 6.97 -24.60 -13.50
CA GLY A 520 6.21 -24.81 -14.73
C GLY A 520 5.40 -23.60 -15.18
N GLN A 521 5.39 -22.51 -14.42
CA GLN A 521 4.68 -21.29 -14.78
C GLN A 521 5.52 -20.40 -15.69
N THR A 522 4.85 -19.58 -16.52
CA THR A 522 5.48 -18.57 -17.36
C THR A 522 5.24 -17.19 -16.74
N TYR A 523 6.30 -16.47 -16.46
CA TYR A 523 6.28 -15.14 -15.88
C TYR A 523 6.57 -14.08 -16.95
N LEU A 524 5.90 -12.93 -16.81
CA LEU A 524 6.26 -11.71 -17.48
C LEU A 524 7.33 -11.03 -16.62
N TYR A 525 8.58 -11.13 -17.05
CA TYR A 525 9.70 -10.39 -16.44
C TYR A 525 9.74 -8.98 -17.01
N GLN A 526 9.87 -8.00 -16.15
CA GLN A 526 10.03 -6.61 -16.52
C GLN A 526 11.34 -6.07 -15.99
N GLN A 527 12.08 -5.34 -16.84
CA GLN A 527 13.16 -4.46 -16.41
C GLN A 527 12.86 -3.04 -16.86
N ALA A 528 12.95 -2.10 -15.93
CA ALA A 528 12.66 -0.70 -16.21
C ALA A 528 13.48 0.20 -15.29
N VAL A 529 13.69 1.43 -15.71
CA VAL A 529 14.28 2.48 -14.86
C VAL A 529 13.41 3.72 -14.94
N SER A 530 12.98 4.21 -13.79
CA SER A 530 12.20 5.44 -13.65
C SER A 530 13.08 6.57 -13.13
N PRO A 531 13.56 7.48 -13.98
CA PRO A 531 14.30 8.64 -13.52
C PRO A 531 13.35 9.64 -12.85
N LEU A 532 13.76 10.13 -11.68
CA LEU A 532 13.03 11.13 -10.88
C LEU A 532 13.95 12.35 -10.68
N PRO A 533 13.74 13.45 -11.43
CA PRO A 533 14.61 14.63 -11.36
C PRO A 533 14.74 15.15 -9.91
N GLY A 534 15.96 15.30 -9.44
CA GLY A 534 16.29 15.74 -8.08
C GLY A 534 16.24 14.63 -7.01
N LEU A 535 15.76 13.43 -7.35
CA LEU A 535 15.69 12.26 -6.44
C LEU A 535 16.43 11.03 -6.96
N GLY A 536 17.07 11.12 -8.14
CA GLY A 536 17.77 10.00 -8.75
C GLY A 536 16.87 9.13 -9.62
N ALA A 537 16.90 7.82 -9.45
CA ALA A 537 16.11 6.88 -10.24
C ALA A 537 15.69 5.66 -9.42
N LEU A 538 14.61 5.02 -9.84
CA LEU A 538 14.13 3.76 -9.29
C LEU A 538 14.22 2.67 -10.36
N PRO A 539 15.09 1.66 -10.19
CA PRO A 539 15.14 0.49 -11.06
C PRO A 539 14.08 -0.54 -10.65
N ILE A 540 13.63 -1.29 -11.63
CA ILE A 540 12.72 -2.45 -11.48
C ILE A 540 13.30 -3.59 -12.29
N ALA A 541 13.41 -4.77 -11.70
CA ALA A 541 13.93 -5.97 -12.36
C ALA A 541 13.27 -7.23 -11.78
N ASN A 542 11.95 -7.39 -11.99
CA ASN A 542 11.15 -8.41 -11.31
C ASN A 542 10.12 -9.10 -12.20
N TYR A 543 9.44 -10.09 -11.66
CA TYR A 543 8.25 -10.67 -12.27
C TYR A 543 7.04 -9.77 -12.00
N ALA A 544 6.57 -9.07 -13.05
CA ALA A 544 5.39 -8.20 -12.96
C ALA A 544 4.10 -8.99 -12.86
N ALA A 545 4.03 -10.16 -13.52
CA ALA A 545 2.83 -10.99 -13.55
C ALA A 545 3.17 -12.44 -13.95
N VAL A 546 2.25 -13.35 -13.70
CA VAL A 546 2.28 -14.75 -14.15
C VAL A 546 1.21 -14.97 -15.22
N LYS A 547 1.51 -15.81 -16.22
CA LYS A 547 0.55 -16.21 -17.24
C LYS A 547 -0.60 -17.00 -16.62
N LEU A 548 -1.83 -16.54 -16.83
CA LEU A 548 -3.03 -17.16 -16.29
C LEU A 548 -3.64 -18.11 -17.33
N PRO A 549 -4.05 -19.32 -16.92
CA PRO A 549 -4.77 -20.23 -17.80
C PRO A 549 -6.15 -19.67 -18.15
N GLU A 550 -6.66 -20.02 -19.32
CA GLU A 550 -8.06 -19.78 -19.64
C GLU A 550 -8.96 -20.49 -18.63
N ASN A 551 -10.08 -19.86 -18.26
CA ASN A 551 -11.04 -20.40 -17.31
C ASN A 551 -12.46 -20.31 -17.87
N ASP A 552 -12.81 -21.29 -18.70
CA ASP A 552 -14.14 -21.40 -19.28
C ASP A 552 -15.15 -21.78 -18.19
N LEU A 553 -16.12 -20.93 -17.95
CA LEU A 553 -17.18 -21.15 -16.97
C LEU A 553 -18.41 -21.80 -17.63
N SER A 554 -19.09 -22.68 -16.90
CA SER A 554 -20.44 -23.10 -17.31
C SER A 554 -21.40 -21.89 -17.27
N PRO A 555 -22.49 -21.89 -18.07
CA PRO A 555 -23.45 -20.78 -18.04
C PRO A 555 -24.01 -20.48 -16.65
N GLU A 556 -24.20 -21.50 -15.82
CA GLU A 556 -24.69 -21.37 -14.45
C GLU A 556 -23.69 -20.65 -13.55
N VAL A 557 -22.43 -21.06 -13.61
CA VAL A 557 -21.33 -20.43 -12.85
C VAL A 557 -21.11 -18.99 -13.31
N ALA A 558 -21.08 -18.77 -14.63
CA ALA A 558 -20.94 -17.42 -15.18
C ALA A 558 -22.07 -16.50 -14.69
N ALA A 559 -23.33 -16.96 -14.73
CA ALA A 559 -24.47 -16.17 -14.28
C ALA A 559 -24.43 -15.82 -12.78
N ALA A 560 -23.91 -16.73 -11.92
CA ALA A 560 -23.74 -16.44 -10.50
C ALA A 560 -22.75 -15.30 -10.26
N TRP A 561 -21.63 -15.31 -10.96
CA TRP A 561 -20.58 -14.29 -10.80
C TRP A 561 -20.84 -13.00 -11.58
N ASP A 562 -21.55 -13.05 -12.71
CA ASP A 562 -21.98 -11.83 -13.44
C ASP A 562 -22.91 -10.95 -12.60
N SER A 563 -23.74 -11.58 -11.75
CA SER A 563 -24.59 -10.83 -10.82
C SER A 563 -23.77 -9.96 -9.87
N ILE A 564 -22.65 -10.49 -9.37
CA ILE A 564 -21.74 -9.79 -8.46
C ILE A 564 -21.01 -8.63 -9.14
N ALA A 565 -20.62 -8.82 -10.39
CA ALA A 565 -19.94 -7.77 -11.16
C ALA A 565 -20.80 -6.49 -11.33
N THR A 566 -22.11 -6.57 -11.11
CA THR A 566 -23.06 -5.45 -11.24
C THR A 566 -23.54 -4.90 -9.90
N LEU A 567 -23.24 -5.59 -8.77
CA LEU A 567 -23.72 -5.21 -7.45
C LEU A 567 -22.82 -4.14 -6.82
N GLY A 568 -23.44 -3.13 -6.23
CA GLY A 568 -22.81 -2.38 -5.15
C GLY A 568 -22.74 -3.26 -3.90
N ILE A 569 -21.67 -3.16 -3.11
CA ILE A 569 -21.52 -3.93 -1.89
C ILE A 569 -21.26 -3.04 -0.69
N LEU A 570 -21.80 -3.43 0.46
CA LEU A 570 -21.71 -2.69 1.72
C LEU A 570 -20.96 -3.53 2.76
N PRO A 571 -19.89 -3.03 3.40
CA PRO A 571 -19.19 -3.75 4.46
C PRO A 571 -20.07 -3.88 5.70
N MET A 572 -20.05 -5.07 6.31
CA MET A 572 -20.99 -5.43 7.37
C MET A 572 -20.33 -5.60 8.73
N ASN A 573 -19.09 -6.06 8.80
CA ASN A 573 -18.41 -6.42 10.04
C ASN A 573 -17.20 -5.53 10.39
N GLU A 574 -17.15 -4.34 9.80
CA GLU A 574 -16.11 -3.35 10.10
C GLU A 574 -16.38 -2.64 11.43
N PRO A 575 -15.36 -2.31 12.25
CA PRO A 575 -15.47 -1.40 13.37
C PRO A 575 -16.03 -0.02 12.94
N TYR A 576 -16.74 0.67 13.83
CA TYR A 576 -17.40 1.94 13.52
C TYR A 576 -16.45 3.04 13.03
N ASN A 577 -15.19 2.99 13.45
CA ASN A 577 -14.10 3.90 13.09
C ASN A 577 -13.13 3.33 12.06
N SER A 578 -13.52 2.24 11.36
CA SER A 578 -12.69 1.65 10.30
C SER A 578 -12.46 2.64 9.16
N GLN A 579 -11.21 2.73 8.72
CA GLN A 579 -10.84 3.49 7.52
C GLN A 579 -11.48 2.93 6.23
N THR A 580 -11.98 1.70 6.26
CA THR A 580 -12.75 1.09 5.17
C THR A 580 -13.94 1.94 4.77
N PHE A 581 -14.66 2.55 5.73
CA PHE A 581 -15.80 3.42 5.43
C PHE A 581 -15.40 4.66 4.61
N LEU A 582 -14.20 5.22 4.83
CA LEU A 582 -13.71 6.32 4.01
C LEU A 582 -13.19 5.84 2.65
N ALA A 583 -12.54 4.67 2.60
CA ALA A 583 -12.04 4.07 1.37
C ALA A 583 -13.18 3.74 0.37
N LEU A 584 -14.37 3.37 0.84
CA LEU A 584 -15.56 3.19 0.00
C LEU A 584 -15.92 4.44 -0.79
N ALA A 585 -15.83 5.61 -0.15
CA ALA A 585 -16.14 6.88 -0.81
C ALA A 585 -15.15 7.23 -1.93
N ASP A 586 -13.89 6.85 -1.76
CA ASP A 586 -12.87 7.05 -2.79
C ASP A 586 -13.08 6.12 -3.99
N ALA A 587 -13.63 4.94 -3.73
CA ALA A 587 -13.98 3.96 -4.76
C ALA A 587 -15.13 4.40 -5.65
N ALA A 588 -16.19 4.90 -5.03
CA ALA A 588 -17.35 5.38 -5.76
C ALA A 588 -17.03 6.52 -6.72
N ALA A 589 -15.91 7.23 -6.49
CA ALA A 589 -15.43 8.29 -7.36
C ALA A 589 -14.75 7.80 -8.66
N VAL A 590 -14.47 6.51 -8.80
CA VAL A 590 -13.88 5.91 -10.03
C VAL A 590 -15.02 5.46 -10.95
N ALA A 591 -15.32 6.26 -11.94
CA ALA A 591 -16.55 6.15 -12.75
C ALA A 591 -16.54 5.09 -13.86
N GLU A 592 -15.44 4.37 -14.13
CA GLU A 592 -15.37 3.37 -15.21
C GLU A 592 -14.86 2.03 -14.68
N VAL A 593 -15.60 0.99 -15.06
CA VAL A 593 -15.30 -0.39 -14.68
C VAL A 593 -14.33 -0.98 -15.69
N PRO A 594 -13.19 -1.46 -15.24
CA PRO A 594 -12.25 -2.16 -16.10
C PRO A 594 -12.80 -3.52 -16.55
N GLU A 595 -12.36 -3.95 -17.74
CA GLU A 595 -12.50 -5.34 -18.16
C GLU A 595 -11.77 -6.24 -17.17
N THR A 596 -12.26 -7.47 -17.01
CA THR A 596 -11.63 -8.49 -16.17
C THR A 596 -11.20 -9.67 -17.04
N ILE A 597 -10.24 -10.45 -16.56
CA ILE A 597 -9.87 -11.70 -17.23
C ILE A 597 -11.07 -12.65 -17.21
N PRO A 598 -11.47 -13.26 -18.36
CA PRO A 598 -12.59 -14.19 -18.41
C PRO A 598 -12.43 -15.35 -17.39
N GLY A 599 -13.48 -15.60 -16.61
CA GLY A 599 -13.46 -16.63 -15.58
C GLY A 599 -12.72 -16.27 -14.30
N TYR A 600 -12.38 -14.97 -14.11
CA TYR A 600 -11.75 -14.48 -12.91
C TYR A 600 -12.53 -13.30 -12.29
N ILE A 601 -12.45 -13.18 -10.98
CA ILE A 601 -12.88 -12.00 -10.24
C ILE A 601 -11.67 -11.36 -9.57
N GLY A 602 -11.30 -10.16 -10.02
CA GLY A 602 -9.99 -9.64 -9.66
C GLY A 602 -8.88 -10.61 -10.09
N ALA A 603 -8.03 -10.98 -9.15
CA ALA A 603 -6.96 -11.96 -9.35
C ALA A 603 -7.35 -13.40 -8.95
N ALA A 604 -8.59 -13.61 -8.52
CA ALA A 604 -9.07 -14.92 -8.08
C ALA A 604 -9.77 -15.69 -9.22
N ARG A 605 -9.36 -16.93 -9.43
CA ARG A 605 -9.96 -17.83 -10.37
C ARG A 605 -11.30 -18.36 -9.84
N ILE A 606 -12.36 -18.23 -10.60
CA ILE A 606 -13.69 -18.73 -10.25
C ILE A 606 -13.64 -20.27 -10.36
N ALA A 607 -13.94 -20.97 -9.26
CA ALA A 607 -13.91 -22.41 -9.18
C ALA A 607 -15.29 -23.04 -9.37
N ASP A 608 -16.33 -22.43 -8.81
CA ASP A 608 -17.72 -22.88 -8.87
C ASP A 608 -18.68 -21.70 -8.67
N GLU A 609 -19.99 -21.96 -8.50
CA GLU A 609 -21.03 -20.93 -8.34
C GLU A 609 -20.83 -20.04 -7.10
N THR A 610 -20.05 -20.48 -6.12
CA THR A 610 -19.92 -19.81 -4.82
C THR A 610 -18.50 -19.48 -4.43
N THR A 611 -17.49 -20.05 -5.12
CA THR A 611 -16.10 -19.98 -4.68
C THR A 611 -15.19 -19.42 -5.78
N ALA A 612 -14.36 -18.45 -5.45
CA ALA A 612 -13.21 -18.05 -6.26
C ALA A 612 -11.94 -17.98 -5.39
N ARG A 613 -10.80 -18.39 -5.94
CA ARG A 613 -9.54 -18.52 -5.21
C ARG A 613 -8.39 -17.78 -5.88
N SER A 614 -7.60 -17.09 -5.09
CA SER A 614 -6.34 -16.50 -5.55
C SER A 614 -5.30 -17.61 -5.73
N GLU A 615 -4.96 -17.90 -6.98
CA GLU A 615 -3.97 -18.92 -7.36
C GLU A 615 -2.67 -18.29 -7.90
N ILE A 616 -2.55 -16.97 -7.83
CA ILE A 616 -1.41 -16.21 -8.32
C ILE A 616 -0.21 -16.45 -7.41
N GLN A 617 0.93 -16.81 -8.02
CA GLN A 617 2.20 -17.06 -7.35
C GLN A 617 3.30 -16.25 -8.04
N VAL A 618 3.44 -14.99 -7.66
CA VAL A 618 4.44 -14.05 -8.17
C VAL A 618 5.25 -13.50 -7.01
N PRO A 619 6.59 -13.68 -6.99
CA PRO A 619 7.47 -13.16 -5.95
C PRO A 619 7.38 -11.64 -5.75
N GLY A 620 7.92 -11.15 -4.66
CA GLY A 620 7.98 -9.72 -4.33
C GLY A 620 6.66 -9.20 -3.78
N VAL A 621 5.91 -8.45 -4.60
CA VAL A 621 4.58 -7.94 -4.27
C VAL A 621 3.49 -8.46 -5.21
N GLY A 622 3.85 -9.25 -6.20
CA GLY A 622 2.94 -9.63 -7.28
C GLY A 622 1.81 -10.58 -6.87
N SER A 623 1.96 -11.36 -5.80
CA SER A 623 0.87 -12.15 -5.19
C SER A 623 0.49 -11.68 -3.77
N ARG A 624 0.93 -10.48 -3.38
CA ARG A 624 0.59 -9.87 -2.09
C ARG A 624 -0.91 -9.68 -1.94
N ASP A 625 -1.42 -9.95 -0.74
CA ASP A 625 -2.82 -9.70 -0.34
C ASP A 625 -3.84 -10.43 -1.24
N GLY A 626 -3.53 -11.65 -1.66
CA GLY A 626 -4.46 -12.51 -2.39
C GLY A 626 -5.77 -12.72 -1.63
N VAL A 627 -6.89 -12.76 -2.34
CA VAL A 627 -8.22 -12.90 -1.74
C VAL A 627 -8.92 -14.13 -2.29
N ASP A 628 -9.40 -14.96 -1.37
CA ASP A 628 -10.40 -15.98 -1.66
C ASP A 628 -11.79 -15.41 -1.38
N TYR A 629 -12.74 -15.72 -2.26
CA TYR A 629 -14.11 -15.24 -2.17
C TYR A 629 -15.05 -16.42 -1.96
N GLN A 630 -15.99 -16.24 -1.03
CA GLN A 630 -17.08 -17.17 -0.79
C GLN A 630 -18.41 -16.41 -0.87
N LEU A 631 -19.31 -16.87 -1.71
CA LEU A 631 -20.66 -16.34 -1.85
C LEU A 631 -21.62 -17.13 -0.98
N GLU A 632 -22.54 -16.43 -0.33
CA GLU A 632 -23.59 -16.99 0.48
C GLU A 632 -24.92 -16.26 0.22
N GLU A 633 -26.02 -16.97 0.23
CA GLU A 633 -27.37 -16.38 0.25
C GLU A 633 -27.92 -16.46 1.68
N ARG A 634 -28.27 -15.32 2.28
CA ARG A 634 -28.89 -15.22 3.59
C ARG A 634 -30.21 -14.47 3.46
N ASP A 635 -31.32 -15.15 3.73
CA ASP A 635 -32.68 -14.57 3.64
C ASP A 635 -33.01 -13.91 2.29
N GLY A 636 -32.52 -14.49 1.19
CA GLY A 636 -32.71 -13.97 -0.17
C GLY A 636 -31.81 -12.78 -0.53
N VAL A 637 -30.80 -12.47 0.29
CA VAL A 637 -29.81 -11.44 0.06
C VAL A 637 -28.45 -12.09 -0.17
N LEU A 638 -27.74 -11.64 -1.20
CA LEU A 638 -26.40 -12.10 -1.50
C LEU A 638 -25.39 -11.47 -0.54
N TRP A 639 -24.55 -12.32 0.05
CA TRP A 639 -23.42 -11.95 0.88
C TRP A 639 -22.13 -12.48 0.26
N ILE A 640 -21.07 -11.72 0.49
CA ILE A 640 -19.72 -12.03 0.02
C ILE A 640 -18.80 -12.06 1.24
N ASN A 641 -18.14 -13.19 1.45
CA ASN A 641 -17.02 -13.28 2.37
C ASN A 641 -15.72 -13.19 1.58
N ALA A 642 -14.93 -12.15 1.85
CA ALA A 642 -13.62 -11.91 1.26
C ALA A 642 -12.58 -11.98 2.37
N LYS A 643 -12.05 -13.16 2.65
CA LYS A 643 -11.00 -13.38 3.66
C LYS A 643 -11.40 -12.90 5.07
N GLY A 644 -12.67 -13.10 5.44
CA GLY A 644 -13.24 -12.70 6.73
C GLY A 644 -13.94 -11.34 6.75
N SER A 645 -13.67 -10.45 5.80
CA SER A 645 -14.48 -9.24 5.60
C SER A 645 -15.79 -9.63 4.91
N LEU A 646 -16.91 -9.24 5.53
CA LEU A 646 -18.25 -9.56 5.05
C LEU A 646 -18.88 -8.36 4.34
N TYR A 647 -19.46 -8.61 3.18
CA TYR A 647 -20.16 -7.61 2.39
C TYR A 647 -21.57 -8.09 2.04
N MET A 648 -22.50 -7.14 1.93
CA MET A 648 -23.89 -7.38 1.56
C MET A 648 -24.22 -6.60 0.28
N ASP A 649 -25.13 -7.14 -0.54
CA ASP A 649 -25.69 -6.42 -1.69
C ASP A 649 -26.32 -5.07 -1.25
N ALA A 650 -25.83 -3.97 -1.82
CA ALA A 650 -26.29 -2.62 -1.52
C ALA A 650 -27.80 -2.40 -1.85
N ALA A 651 -28.33 -3.14 -2.84
CA ALA A 651 -29.74 -3.07 -3.19
C ALA A 651 -30.65 -3.62 -2.07
N ALA A 652 -30.12 -4.42 -1.16
CA ALA A 652 -30.85 -4.96 -0.01
C ALA A 652 -30.94 -3.98 1.18
N ALA A 653 -30.21 -2.84 1.15
CA ALA A 653 -30.30 -1.86 2.22
C ALA A 653 -31.71 -1.24 2.29
N PRO A 654 -32.40 -1.30 3.45
CA PRO A 654 -33.74 -0.74 3.59
C PRO A 654 -33.71 0.79 3.55
N THR A 655 -34.86 1.39 3.21
CA THR A 655 -35.01 2.84 3.30
C THR A 655 -35.08 3.32 4.74
N LEU A 656 -34.45 4.46 5.03
CA LEU A 656 -34.45 5.08 6.35
C LEU A 656 -35.87 5.48 6.77
N PHE A 657 -36.33 4.93 7.89
CA PHE A 657 -37.66 5.24 8.41
C PHE A 657 -37.63 6.54 9.23
N THR A 658 -38.36 7.55 8.74
CA THR A 658 -38.46 8.86 9.41
C THR A 658 -39.63 8.98 10.38
N GLY A 659 -40.60 8.07 10.29
CA GLY A 659 -41.79 8.00 11.15
C GLY A 659 -42.53 9.35 11.30
N SER A 660 -42.89 9.71 12.53
CA SER A 660 -43.48 10.99 12.89
C SER A 660 -42.46 12.07 13.30
N GLY A 661 -41.24 12.00 12.78
CA GLY A 661 -40.15 12.93 13.09
C GLY A 661 -39.10 12.35 14.05
N ALA A 662 -39.24 11.10 14.47
CA ALA A 662 -38.26 10.39 15.29
C ALA A 662 -38.22 8.89 14.94
N SER A 663 -37.04 8.29 15.06
CA SER A 663 -36.80 6.88 14.79
C SER A 663 -35.61 6.39 15.64
N TYR A 664 -35.29 5.13 15.56
CA TYR A 664 -34.05 4.58 16.12
C TYR A 664 -33.56 3.40 15.28
N THR A 665 -32.25 3.16 15.33
CA THR A 665 -31.63 1.93 14.86
C THR A 665 -30.75 1.34 15.93
N THR A 666 -30.57 0.02 15.94
CA THR A 666 -29.80 -0.68 16.95
C THR A 666 -28.89 -1.69 16.28
N ILE A 667 -27.61 -1.71 16.66
CA ILE A 667 -26.69 -2.77 16.29
C ILE A 667 -27.14 -4.04 17.03
N GLN A 668 -27.43 -5.09 16.29
CA GLN A 668 -27.92 -6.33 16.85
C GLN A 668 -26.78 -7.15 17.48
N GLU A 669 -27.10 -8.32 18.04
CA GLU A 669 -26.13 -9.26 18.62
C GLU A 669 -25.08 -9.76 17.60
N ASP A 670 -25.42 -9.69 16.30
CA ASP A 670 -24.50 -10.03 15.20
C ASP A 670 -23.34 -9.03 15.02
N GLY A 671 -23.43 -7.85 15.63
CA GLY A 671 -22.44 -6.78 15.50
C GLY A 671 -22.37 -6.13 14.12
N TYR A 672 -23.24 -6.49 13.19
CA TYR A 672 -23.18 -5.99 11.82
C TYR A 672 -23.65 -4.54 11.72
N ALA A 673 -22.96 -3.77 10.87
CA ALA A 673 -23.33 -2.41 10.51
C ALA A 673 -24.76 -2.35 9.92
N ARG A 674 -25.47 -1.27 10.20
CA ARG A 674 -26.86 -1.03 9.73
C ARG A 674 -26.84 0.03 8.64
N TRP A 675 -27.03 -0.42 7.41
CA TRP A 675 -27.07 0.42 6.22
C TRP A 675 -28.50 0.80 5.85
N TYR A 676 -28.70 2.05 5.40
CA TYR A 676 -30.00 2.58 4.96
C TYR A 676 -29.84 3.45 3.72
N GLN A 677 -30.76 3.34 2.77
CA GLN A 677 -30.97 4.33 1.72
C GLN A 677 -31.69 5.54 2.32
N VAL A 678 -31.25 6.74 1.99
CA VAL A 678 -31.88 7.98 2.49
C VAL A 678 -33.35 8.10 2.04
N GLY A 679 -33.64 7.81 0.76
CA GLY A 679 -34.99 7.81 0.20
C GLY A 679 -35.78 9.10 0.51
N ASP A 680 -37.03 8.98 1.02
CA ASP A 680 -37.89 10.10 1.36
C ASP A 680 -37.40 11.00 2.51
N ALA A 681 -36.28 10.65 3.13
CA ALA A 681 -35.61 11.48 4.14
C ALA A 681 -34.72 12.56 3.51
N ALA A 682 -34.49 12.56 2.21
CA ALA A 682 -33.70 13.54 1.49
C ALA A 682 -34.14 14.99 1.80
N GLY A 683 -33.17 15.87 2.02
CA GLY A 683 -33.43 17.27 2.38
C GLY A 683 -33.83 17.52 3.84
N LYS A 684 -34.18 16.49 4.62
CA LYS A 684 -34.47 16.66 6.04
C LYS A 684 -33.17 16.81 6.84
N THR A 685 -33.22 17.57 7.92
CA THR A 685 -32.15 17.62 8.90
C THR A 685 -32.35 16.48 9.90
N MET A 686 -31.38 15.59 9.99
CA MET A 686 -31.33 14.48 10.96
C MET A 686 -30.38 14.84 12.09
N THR A 687 -30.84 14.70 13.35
CA THR A 687 -29.98 14.74 14.53
C THR A 687 -29.87 13.34 15.11
N VAL A 688 -28.66 12.89 15.41
CA VAL A 688 -28.33 11.57 15.90
C VAL A 688 -27.79 11.67 17.31
N GLN A 689 -28.34 10.89 18.23
CA GLN A 689 -27.70 10.61 19.51
C GLN A 689 -26.79 9.39 19.27
N VAL A 690 -25.49 9.61 19.27
CA VAL A 690 -24.47 8.59 19.02
C VAL A 690 -24.11 7.91 20.34
N PRO A 691 -24.27 6.58 20.47
CA PRO A 691 -23.81 5.84 21.64
C PRO A 691 -22.29 5.80 21.75
N GLU A 692 -21.79 5.42 22.91
CA GLU A 692 -20.38 5.11 23.13
C GLU A 692 -19.94 3.96 22.21
N ASN A 693 -18.68 3.91 21.82
CA ASN A 693 -18.09 2.91 20.89
C ASN A 693 -18.92 2.70 19.62
N SER A 694 -19.41 3.78 19.06
CA SER A 694 -20.24 3.72 17.86
C SER A 694 -20.09 4.96 17.02
N GLY A 695 -20.52 4.87 15.76
CA GLY A 695 -20.47 5.99 14.84
C GLY A 695 -21.43 5.84 13.66
N PHE A 696 -21.59 6.94 12.91
CA PHE A 696 -22.32 6.91 11.65
C PHE A 696 -21.57 7.68 10.56
N TRP A 697 -21.86 7.30 9.32
CA TRP A 697 -21.32 7.91 8.13
C TRP A 697 -22.44 8.15 7.13
N VAL A 698 -22.43 9.30 6.47
CA VAL A 698 -23.42 9.69 5.46
C VAL A 698 -22.71 9.91 4.14
N TYR A 699 -23.18 9.24 3.12
CA TYR A 699 -22.66 9.34 1.75
C TYR A 699 -23.71 10.02 0.84
N ASP A 700 -23.25 10.85 -0.08
CA ASP A 700 -24.10 11.37 -1.15
C ASP A 700 -24.34 10.34 -2.27
N GLY A 701 -25.13 10.70 -3.27
CA GLY A 701 -25.43 9.84 -4.41
C GLY A 701 -24.21 9.48 -5.29
N ASN A 702 -23.06 10.15 -5.09
CA ASN A 702 -21.78 9.83 -5.73
C ASN A 702 -20.89 8.99 -4.81
N GLY A 703 -21.39 8.57 -3.64
CA GLY A 703 -20.64 7.82 -2.64
C GLY A 703 -19.64 8.64 -1.84
N GLN A 704 -19.67 9.99 -1.90
CA GLN A 704 -18.75 10.82 -1.11
C GLN A 704 -19.28 11.01 0.31
N VAL A 705 -18.39 10.93 1.32
CA VAL A 705 -18.74 11.21 2.71
C VAL A 705 -19.08 12.69 2.85
N THR A 706 -20.31 12.99 3.27
CA THR A 706 -20.80 14.36 3.51
C THR A 706 -20.85 14.71 4.99
N ALA A 707 -21.05 13.72 5.86
CA ALA A 707 -21.00 13.87 7.31
C ALA A 707 -20.56 12.56 7.98
N SER A 708 -19.88 12.66 9.11
CA SER A 708 -19.48 11.52 9.92
C SER A 708 -19.26 11.94 11.38
N SER A 709 -19.83 11.17 12.31
CA SER A 709 -19.54 11.36 13.74
C SER A 709 -18.09 10.96 14.07
N VAL A 710 -17.49 10.09 13.28
CA VAL A 710 -16.12 9.60 13.47
C VAL A 710 -15.11 10.62 12.97
N LEU A 711 -15.29 11.12 11.74
CA LEU A 711 -14.30 12.02 11.12
C LEU A 711 -14.33 13.44 11.70
N TRP A 712 -15.53 13.96 12.01
CA TRP A 712 -15.69 15.37 12.32
C TRP A 712 -16.57 15.63 13.55
N GLY A 713 -17.00 14.58 14.24
CA GLY A 713 -17.89 14.71 15.41
C GLY A 713 -19.29 15.17 15.05
N ASP A 714 -19.73 14.98 13.81
CA ASP A 714 -21.05 15.40 13.37
C ASP A 714 -22.16 14.67 14.15
N THR A 715 -23.12 15.39 14.66
CA THR A 715 -24.32 14.84 15.30
C THR A 715 -25.61 15.31 14.59
N THR A 716 -25.48 16.26 13.67
CA THR A 716 -26.59 16.81 12.91
C THR A 716 -26.20 16.97 11.45
N VAL A 717 -26.99 16.45 10.54
CA VAL A 717 -26.73 16.45 9.10
C VAL A 717 -27.97 16.71 8.29
N THR A 718 -27.87 17.48 7.20
CA THR A 718 -28.90 17.53 6.14
C THR A 718 -28.68 16.35 5.22
N LEU A 719 -29.66 15.47 5.10
CA LEU A 719 -29.56 14.24 4.34
C LEU A 719 -29.52 14.51 2.84
N PRO A 720 -28.54 13.97 2.10
CA PRO A 720 -28.40 14.20 0.67
C PRO A 720 -29.49 13.47 -0.13
N GLU A 721 -29.76 13.96 -1.35
CA GLU A 721 -30.55 13.21 -2.35
C GLU A 721 -29.75 11.95 -2.76
N ASP A 722 -30.46 10.85 -2.97
CA ASP A 722 -29.87 9.56 -3.39
C ASP A 722 -28.71 9.06 -2.49
N GLY A 723 -28.68 9.49 -1.23
CA GLY A 723 -27.62 9.16 -0.28
C GLY A 723 -27.84 7.83 0.44
N THR A 724 -26.77 7.40 1.10
CA THR A 724 -26.74 6.18 1.94
C THR A 724 -26.17 6.51 3.32
N ILE A 725 -26.66 5.84 4.35
CA ILE A 725 -26.19 6.01 5.73
C ILE A 725 -25.80 4.66 6.29
N VAL A 726 -24.71 4.62 7.04
CA VAL A 726 -24.34 3.47 7.87
C VAL A 726 -24.22 3.88 9.35
N PHE A 727 -24.69 3.01 10.20
CA PHE A 727 -24.49 3.02 11.65
C PHE A 727 -23.70 1.76 12.02
N ALA A 728 -22.60 1.93 12.75
CA ALA A 728 -21.75 0.84 13.23
C ALA A 728 -21.37 1.07 14.68
N GLY A 729 -21.08 0.01 15.41
CA GLY A 729 -20.74 0.08 16.83
C GLY A 729 -20.89 -1.27 17.53
N ASP A 730 -20.75 -1.26 18.84
CA ASP A 730 -20.90 -2.45 19.66
C ASP A 730 -22.31 -3.05 19.61
N PRO A 731 -22.47 -4.38 19.75
CA PRO A 731 -23.79 -5.00 19.90
C PRO A 731 -24.61 -4.35 20.99
N GLY A 732 -25.86 -3.97 20.68
CA GLY A 732 -26.75 -3.28 21.58
C GLY A 732 -26.71 -1.74 21.47
N ALA A 733 -25.74 -1.15 20.79
CA ALA A 733 -25.68 0.29 20.57
C ALA A 733 -26.93 0.78 19.86
N ARG A 734 -27.64 1.74 20.47
CA ARG A 734 -28.91 2.26 19.99
C ARG A 734 -28.80 3.73 19.63
N PHE A 735 -28.88 4.04 18.34
CA PHE A 735 -28.91 5.40 17.81
C PHE A 735 -30.34 5.94 17.81
N HIS A 736 -30.57 7.06 18.48
CA HIS A 736 -31.84 7.77 18.42
C HIS A 736 -31.76 8.87 17.38
N LEU A 737 -32.71 8.87 16.43
CA LEU A 737 -32.77 9.76 15.28
C LEU A 737 -33.94 10.72 15.43
N ARG A 738 -33.75 12.01 15.17
CA ARG A 738 -34.79 13.03 15.09
C ARG A 738 -34.69 13.74 13.75
N PHE A 739 -35.82 13.94 13.11
CA PHE A 739 -35.90 14.55 11.79
C PHE A 739 -36.67 15.88 11.88
N GLN A 740 -36.18 16.89 11.16
CA GLN A 740 -36.77 18.20 11.01
C GLN A 740 -36.77 18.59 9.53
N GLY A 741 -37.82 19.25 9.02
CA GLY A 741 -37.95 19.69 7.65
C GLY A 741 -39.12 19.10 6.90
#